data_e94431984de6823312ebc82f57d3e7b3
#
_entry.id   e94431984de6823312ebc82f57d3e7b3
#
_cell.length_a   1.000
_cell.length_b   1.000
_cell.length_c   1.000
_cell.angle_alpha   90.00
_cell.angle_beta   90.00
_cell.angle_gamma   90.00
#
_symmetry.space_group_name_H-M   'P 1'
#
loop_
_entity.id
_entity.type
_entity.pdbx_description
1 polymer ?
#
loop_
_entity_poly.entity_id
_entity_poly.type
_entity_poly.pdbx_seq_one_letter_code
_entity_poly.pdbx_strand_id
1 'polypeptide(L)'
;MNDKIRSFVSLFFEDLPYSREIDEARKDTERFLEQKAAASTFDETVAEYSTLEKMAVGAGYPAEAVAAWRSAEGVADRKETRKGFRRQRWRAYLIAALFAAALMEAVWTIYHAVERSPEFFFFFGFCAALCVAALLLQRKFRSVERAHAGERYDTETYLFLRDRSDRYAKRLLNSIALLFAALFVFVGSELSFYFFGNSKSAELAENIFANLIMVQAPLFLLIKNTLLVRLTQNRIGIPEHNVFRKHAVGVNIFSAVYWLAVVAVTLIFRKRIFYPANIFLIAGVVFALLMLLYNYTLRRRVTVKNFVFNKRRFAIITAAAVLVSGYVVMSRETYYTQPYINSLPVVEHRDNQIAYDESTGIYTITAQDEDFKILHLTDIHLGGSLFSYRQDHKALKACYELIEHTHPDLVIVTGDLSFPLGIMSMSFNNSAPVYQFAAFMRNLGIPWAFTYGNHDTESLASLNQTELDEVYRSLSFKTSGTLLYPYVQPDVTGRNNQMIEIRNPDGTLNTGLFLIDSNAYTGEGINVYDYIHDDQVEWYASGVEQMNAEAGHTVNSLVFFHIPLQQYRTAYELYEAGSDEVTYFFGENGEKMIDKVCCSDYPSSLFDRALELGSTSGFFCGHDHYNNMSLEYKGIRLTYGMSIDYLVMPGIENDTTQRGAELITLHGDSSWDLVQIPLTSIE
;
A
#
# COMPACT_ATOMS: atom_id res chain seq x y z
N MET A 1 11.90 -32.91 -44.71
CA MET A 1 13.29 -33.12 -45.22
C MET A 1 14.32 -32.77 -44.16
N ASN A 2 14.35 -31.58 -43.62
CA ASN A 2 15.34 -31.15 -42.62
C ASN A 2 15.44 -32.04 -41.38
N ASP A 3 14.30 -32.53 -40.84
CA ASP A 3 14.31 -33.43 -39.66
C ASP A 3 14.93 -34.80 -39.96
N LYS A 4 14.78 -35.31 -41.20
CA LYS A 4 15.44 -36.56 -41.62
C LYS A 4 16.95 -36.40 -41.72
N ILE A 5 17.41 -35.27 -42.25
CA ILE A 5 18.86 -34.97 -42.35
C ILE A 5 19.47 -34.79 -40.95
N ARG A 6 18.81 -34.09 -40.07
CA ARG A 6 19.25 -33.93 -38.66
C ARG A 6 19.38 -35.26 -37.97
N SER A 7 18.36 -36.13 -38.10
CA SER A 7 18.41 -37.49 -37.54
C SER A 7 19.55 -38.31 -38.12
N PHE A 8 19.76 -38.23 -39.44
CA PHE A 8 20.85 -38.93 -40.10
C PHE A 8 22.23 -38.44 -39.63
N VAL A 9 22.49 -37.15 -39.62
CA VAL A 9 23.76 -36.56 -39.11
C VAL A 9 23.98 -36.93 -37.65
N SER A 10 22.92 -36.85 -36.81
CA SER A 10 23.01 -37.19 -35.39
C SER A 10 23.57 -38.56 -35.12
N LEU A 11 23.19 -39.57 -35.91
CA LEU A 11 23.69 -40.97 -35.79
C LEU A 11 25.20 -41.07 -35.87
N PHE A 12 25.86 -40.27 -36.75
CA PHE A 12 27.32 -40.32 -36.93
C PHE A 12 28.10 -39.53 -35.88
N PHE A 13 27.43 -38.57 -35.21
CA PHE A 13 28.06 -37.74 -34.17
C PHE A 13 27.75 -38.26 -32.76
N GLU A 14 26.86 -39.22 -32.60
CA GLU A 14 26.38 -39.70 -31.28
C GLU A 14 27.47 -40.34 -30.43
N ASP A 15 28.39 -41.08 -31.07
CA ASP A 15 29.50 -41.77 -30.41
C ASP A 15 30.74 -40.91 -30.21
N LEU A 16 30.76 -39.70 -30.72
CA LEU A 16 31.90 -38.80 -30.56
C LEU A 16 31.94 -38.14 -29.18
N PRO A 17 33.14 -37.93 -28.61
CA PRO A 17 33.26 -37.08 -27.44
C PRO A 17 32.71 -35.70 -27.71
N TYR A 18 31.98 -35.13 -26.73
CA TYR A 18 31.36 -33.84 -26.88
C TYR A 18 32.37 -32.69 -26.67
N SER A 19 32.49 -31.79 -27.65
CA SER A 19 33.17 -30.53 -27.55
C SER A 19 32.43 -29.46 -28.36
N ARG A 20 32.75 -28.18 -28.13
CA ARG A 20 32.19 -27.08 -28.91
C ARG A 20 32.53 -27.22 -30.41
N GLU A 21 33.74 -27.60 -30.70
CA GLU A 21 34.23 -27.80 -32.08
C GLU A 21 33.40 -28.91 -32.78
N ILE A 22 33.20 -30.04 -32.12
CA ILE A 22 32.43 -31.18 -32.68
C ILE A 22 30.93 -30.79 -32.84
N ASP A 23 30.36 -30.02 -31.92
CA ASP A 23 28.98 -29.54 -32.07
C ASP A 23 28.82 -28.50 -33.19
N GLU A 24 29.80 -27.63 -33.37
CA GLU A 24 29.85 -26.71 -34.51
C GLU A 24 29.97 -27.50 -35.82
N ALA A 25 30.87 -28.47 -35.87
CA ALA A 25 31.05 -29.35 -37.04
C ALA A 25 29.77 -30.13 -37.38
N ARG A 26 29.07 -30.66 -36.39
CA ARG A 26 27.75 -31.31 -36.57
C ARG A 26 26.73 -30.34 -37.20
N LYS A 27 26.62 -29.12 -36.72
CA LYS A 27 25.71 -28.12 -37.25
C LYS A 27 26.05 -27.63 -38.62
N ASP A 28 27.35 -27.53 -38.94
CA ASP A 28 27.80 -27.17 -40.25
C ASP A 28 27.55 -28.30 -41.26
N THR A 29 27.73 -29.54 -40.81
CA THR A 29 27.39 -30.75 -41.58
C THR A 29 25.88 -30.83 -41.83
N GLU A 30 25.04 -30.56 -40.84
CA GLU A 30 23.57 -30.49 -40.99
C GLU A 30 23.19 -29.46 -42.07
N ARG A 31 23.76 -28.23 -41.99
CA ARG A 31 23.48 -27.15 -42.96
C ARG A 31 23.95 -27.50 -44.37
N PHE A 32 25.12 -28.06 -44.46
CA PHE A 32 25.67 -28.49 -45.72
C PHE A 32 24.80 -29.55 -46.40
N LEU A 33 24.39 -30.59 -45.65
CA LEU A 33 23.53 -31.65 -46.19
C LEU A 33 22.11 -31.17 -46.47
N GLU A 34 21.56 -30.22 -45.67
CA GLU A 34 20.28 -29.59 -45.98
C GLU A 34 20.32 -28.84 -47.32
N GLN A 35 21.42 -28.14 -47.60
CA GLN A 35 21.61 -27.45 -48.88
C GLN A 35 21.76 -28.43 -50.05
N LYS A 36 22.51 -29.52 -49.87
CA LYS A 36 22.67 -30.58 -50.87
C LYS A 36 21.36 -31.29 -51.18
N ALA A 37 20.62 -31.70 -50.15
CA ALA A 37 19.33 -32.36 -50.30
C ALA A 37 18.24 -31.44 -50.90
N ALA A 38 18.42 -30.13 -50.85
CA ALA A 38 17.54 -29.19 -51.54
C ALA A 38 17.84 -29.10 -53.05
N ALA A 39 19.07 -29.44 -53.46
CA ALA A 39 19.51 -29.46 -54.84
C ALA A 39 19.43 -30.85 -55.52
N SER A 40 19.26 -31.92 -54.71
CA SER A 40 19.07 -33.31 -55.13
C SER A 40 17.94 -33.97 -54.32
N THR A 41 18.00 -35.31 -54.12
CA THR A 41 17.07 -36.01 -53.23
C THR A 41 17.72 -36.35 -51.89
N PHE A 42 16.95 -36.71 -50.88
CA PHE A 42 17.44 -37.17 -49.59
C PHE A 42 18.25 -38.45 -49.76
N ASP A 43 17.76 -39.42 -50.56
CA ASP A 43 18.39 -40.71 -50.73
C ASP A 43 19.73 -40.62 -51.49
N GLU A 44 19.81 -39.75 -52.50
CA GLU A 44 21.08 -39.45 -53.22
C GLU A 44 22.10 -38.77 -52.29
N THR A 45 21.65 -37.82 -51.47
CA THR A 45 22.53 -37.11 -50.52
C THR A 45 23.08 -38.07 -49.45
N VAL A 46 22.26 -38.97 -48.92
CA VAL A 46 22.67 -39.99 -47.91
C VAL A 46 23.64 -41.00 -48.54
N ALA A 47 23.41 -41.44 -49.77
CA ALA A 47 24.30 -42.36 -50.47
C ALA A 47 25.70 -41.74 -50.74
N GLU A 48 25.73 -40.45 -51.15
CA GLU A 48 27.00 -39.73 -51.41
C GLU A 48 27.77 -39.47 -50.10
N TYR A 49 27.09 -39.01 -49.04
CA TYR A 49 27.71 -38.66 -47.77
C TYR A 49 27.44 -39.73 -46.68
N SER A 50 27.75 -40.96 -46.98
CA SER A 50 27.48 -42.15 -46.15
C SER A 50 28.46 -42.39 -45.00
N THR A 51 29.51 -41.57 -44.86
CA THR A 51 30.49 -41.64 -43.76
C THR A 51 30.70 -40.29 -43.11
N LEU A 52 31.12 -40.28 -41.83
CA LEU A 52 31.40 -39.03 -41.09
C LEU A 52 32.53 -38.20 -41.76
N GLU A 53 33.54 -38.90 -42.31
CA GLU A 53 34.67 -38.26 -43.03
C GLU A 53 34.17 -37.50 -44.25
N LYS A 54 33.33 -38.12 -45.09
CA LYS A 54 32.75 -37.48 -46.27
C LYS A 54 31.89 -36.28 -45.91
N MET A 55 31.09 -36.40 -44.84
CA MET A 55 30.25 -35.33 -44.34
C MET A 55 31.10 -34.16 -43.84
N ALA A 56 32.13 -34.43 -43.05
CA ALA A 56 33.01 -33.42 -42.48
C ALA A 56 33.77 -32.66 -43.58
N VAL A 57 34.31 -33.36 -44.53
CA VAL A 57 35.02 -32.76 -45.69
C VAL A 57 34.05 -31.91 -46.52
N GLY A 58 32.87 -32.42 -46.78
CA GLY A 58 31.82 -31.65 -47.48
C GLY A 58 31.41 -30.37 -46.74
N ALA A 59 31.42 -30.39 -45.43
CA ALA A 59 31.16 -29.23 -44.56
C ALA A 59 32.37 -28.29 -44.36
N GLY A 60 33.52 -28.60 -45.00
CA GLY A 60 34.72 -27.74 -45.00
C GLY A 60 35.75 -28.08 -43.92
N TYR A 61 35.64 -29.25 -43.28
CA TYR A 61 36.63 -29.74 -42.29
C TYR A 61 37.67 -30.63 -42.95
N PRO A 62 38.96 -30.59 -42.53
CA PRO A 62 39.97 -31.48 -43.05
C PRO A 62 39.66 -32.95 -42.69
N ALA A 63 40.06 -33.92 -43.56
CA ALA A 63 39.77 -35.33 -43.34
C ALA A 63 40.35 -35.87 -42.03
N GLU A 64 41.46 -35.32 -41.58
CA GLU A 64 42.15 -35.68 -40.34
C GLU A 64 41.35 -35.22 -39.08
N ALA A 65 40.47 -34.27 -39.22
CA ALA A 65 39.65 -33.76 -38.10
C ALA A 65 38.79 -34.87 -37.45
N VAL A 66 38.22 -35.76 -38.26
CA VAL A 66 37.39 -36.87 -37.77
C VAL A 66 38.20 -37.84 -36.91
N ALA A 67 39.43 -38.13 -37.28
CA ALA A 67 40.34 -38.98 -36.48
C ALA A 67 40.64 -38.30 -35.11
N ALA A 68 40.87 -36.98 -35.13
CA ALA A 68 41.06 -36.20 -33.92
C ALA A 68 39.76 -36.16 -33.04
N TRP A 69 38.59 -36.08 -33.66
CA TRP A 69 37.32 -36.13 -32.94
C TRP A 69 37.03 -37.46 -32.27
N ARG A 70 37.40 -38.59 -32.88
CA ARG A 70 37.26 -39.95 -32.34
C ARG A 70 38.30 -40.26 -31.25
N SER A 71 39.38 -39.51 -31.16
CA SER A 71 40.43 -39.74 -30.18
C SER A 71 39.86 -39.53 -28.75
N ALA A 72 40.13 -40.47 -27.86
CA ALA A 72 39.87 -40.31 -26.41
C ALA A 72 40.86 -39.38 -25.72
N GLU A 73 41.91 -38.94 -26.42
CA GLU A 73 42.92 -38.04 -25.88
C GLU A 73 42.30 -36.66 -25.58
N GLY A 74 42.58 -36.13 -24.40
CA GLY A 74 42.03 -34.84 -23.95
C GLY A 74 40.57 -34.86 -23.47
N VAL A 75 39.92 -36.02 -23.36
CA VAL A 75 38.63 -36.16 -22.72
C VAL A 75 38.78 -36.05 -21.19
N ALA A 76 38.04 -35.11 -20.60
CA ALA A 76 38.13 -34.84 -19.17
C ALA A 76 37.67 -36.03 -18.31
N ASP A 77 38.44 -36.37 -17.27
CA ASP A 77 38.07 -37.42 -16.34
C ASP A 77 36.75 -37.11 -15.60
N ARG A 78 35.84 -38.05 -15.65
CA ARG A 78 34.47 -37.91 -15.10
C ARG A 78 34.47 -37.66 -13.60
N LYS A 79 35.31 -38.33 -12.81
CA LYS A 79 35.35 -38.19 -11.37
C LYS A 79 35.91 -36.83 -10.97
N GLU A 80 37.00 -36.40 -11.61
CA GLU A 80 37.60 -35.09 -11.35
C GLU A 80 36.70 -33.95 -11.84
N THR A 81 36.00 -34.10 -12.96
CA THR A 81 34.99 -33.12 -13.43
C THR A 81 33.86 -32.94 -12.41
N ARG A 82 33.29 -34.04 -11.89
CA ARG A 82 32.23 -34.00 -10.89
C ARG A 82 32.72 -33.41 -9.54
N LYS A 83 33.94 -33.71 -9.13
CA LYS A 83 34.56 -33.17 -7.91
C LYS A 83 34.85 -31.69 -8.05
N GLY A 84 35.44 -31.26 -9.15
CA GLY A 84 35.70 -29.86 -9.50
C GLY A 84 34.38 -29.05 -9.57
N PHE A 85 33.35 -29.61 -10.21
CA PHE A 85 32.03 -29.01 -10.28
C PHE A 85 31.39 -28.81 -8.92
N ARG A 86 31.48 -29.79 -8.01
CA ARG A 86 30.99 -29.70 -6.61
C ARG A 86 31.71 -28.57 -5.86
N ARG A 87 33.05 -28.46 -5.98
CA ARG A 87 33.85 -27.40 -5.35
C ARG A 87 33.46 -26.01 -5.85
N GLN A 88 33.29 -25.85 -7.16
CA GLN A 88 32.88 -24.58 -7.77
C GLN A 88 31.45 -24.19 -7.40
N ARG A 89 30.56 -25.17 -7.26
CA ARG A 89 29.20 -24.92 -6.77
C ARG A 89 29.22 -24.32 -5.36
N TRP A 90 30.02 -24.83 -4.43
CA TRP A 90 30.18 -24.26 -3.11
C TRP A 90 30.75 -22.85 -3.12
N ARG A 91 31.71 -22.56 -3.99
CA ARG A 91 32.22 -21.19 -4.20
C ARG A 91 31.11 -20.23 -4.67
N ALA A 92 30.26 -20.67 -5.58
CA ALA A 92 29.13 -19.86 -6.04
C ALA A 92 28.15 -19.53 -4.90
N TYR A 93 27.90 -20.48 -4.00
CA TYR A 93 27.08 -20.24 -2.79
C TYR A 93 27.73 -19.21 -1.87
N LEU A 94 29.02 -19.37 -1.58
CA LEU A 94 29.76 -18.47 -0.69
C LEU A 94 29.84 -17.04 -1.27
N ILE A 95 30.10 -16.90 -2.56
CA ILE A 95 30.11 -15.59 -3.24
C ILE A 95 28.74 -14.92 -3.13
N ALA A 96 27.67 -15.67 -3.34
CA ALA A 96 26.30 -15.15 -3.24
C ALA A 96 25.96 -14.72 -1.81
N ALA A 97 26.39 -15.49 -0.80
CA ALA A 97 26.18 -15.14 0.61
C ALA A 97 26.93 -13.86 1.00
N LEU A 98 28.18 -13.72 0.57
CA LEU A 98 28.99 -12.53 0.86
C LEU A 98 28.40 -11.26 0.21
N PHE A 99 27.89 -11.34 -1.02
CA PHE A 99 27.24 -10.20 -1.65
C PHE A 99 25.90 -9.85 -0.99
N ALA A 100 25.13 -10.86 -0.57
CA ALA A 100 23.88 -10.61 0.17
C ALA A 100 24.15 -9.95 1.53
N ALA A 101 25.16 -10.44 2.28
CA ALA A 101 25.59 -9.82 3.52
C ALA A 101 26.12 -8.39 3.31
N ALA A 102 26.94 -8.16 2.29
CA ALA A 102 27.45 -6.83 1.99
C ALA A 102 26.34 -5.81 1.68
N LEU A 103 25.23 -6.24 1.08
CA LEU A 103 24.08 -5.36 0.86
C LEU A 103 23.48 -4.88 2.19
N MET A 104 23.33 -5.76 3.15
CA MET A 104 22.80 -5.40 4.49
C MET A 104 23.73 -4.44 5.22
N GLU A 105 25.04 -4.72 5.20
CA GLU A 105 26.03 -3.83 5.78
C GLU A 105 26.10 -2.46 5.09
N ALA A 106 25.82 -2.41 3.78
CA ALA A 106 25.75 -1.15 3.06
C ALA A 106 24.59 -0.27 3.57
N VAL A 107 23.46 -0.88 3.94
CA VAL A 107 22.31 -0.14 4.50
C VAL A 107 22.66 0.44 5.87
N TRP A 108 23.26 -0.36 6.74
CA TRP A 108 23.74 0.13 8.04
C TRP A 108 24.82 1.20 7.91
N THR A 109 25.73 1.04 6.95
CA THR A 109 26.72 2.06 6.62
C THR A 109 26.06 3.39 6.23
N ILE A 110 25.03 3.35 5.38
CA ILE A 110 24.30 4.55 4.96
C ILE A 110 23.57 5.18 6.14
N TYR A 111 22.91 4.37 6.98
CA TYR A 111 22.22 4.85 8.17
C TYR A 111 23.19 5.62 9.10
N HIS A 112 24.32 5.01 9.49
CA HIS A 112 25.30 5.66 10.35
C HIS A 112 26.02 6.86 9.70
N ALA A 113 26.08 6.90 8.36
CA ALA A 113 26.58 8.08 7.65
C ALA A 113 25.59 9.26 7.75
N VAL A 114 24.28 8.99 7.66
CA VAL A 114 23.22 10.01 7.80
C VAL A 114 23.18 10.54 9.22
N GLU A 115 23.23 9.67 10.22
CA GLU A 115 23.25 10.02 11.65
C GLU A 115 24.58 10.65 12.10
N ARG A 116 25.59 10.72 11.22
CA ARG A 116 26.97 11.20 11.54
C ARG A 116 27.60 10.47 12.75
N SER A 117 27.21 9.20 12.94
CA SER A 117 27.66 8.37 14.05
C SER A 117 29.08 7.83 13.80
N PRO A 118 29.94 7.72 14.84
CA PRO A 118 31.29 7.15 14.71
C PRO A 118 31.30 5.68 14.29
N GLU A 119 30.23 4.93 14.50
CA GLU A 119 30.03 3.55 14.06
C GLU A 119 30.06 3.41 12.52
N PHE A 120 29.87 4.49 11.78
CA PHE A 120 30.01 4.52 10.32
C PHE A 120 31.29 3.86 9.83
N PHE A 121 32.43 4.16 10.46
CA PHE A 121 33.73 3.60 10.04
C PHE A 121 33.81 2.09 10.23
N PHE A 122 33.17 1.57 11.26
CA PHE A 122 33.11 0.12 11.53
C PHE A 122 32.26 -0.58 10.44
N PHE A 123 31.03 -0.13 10.21
CA PHE A 123 30.14 -0.73 9.20
C PHE A 123 30.66 -0.58 7.78
N PHE A 124 31.24 0.58 7.46
CA PHE A 124 31.90 0.80 6.18
C PHE A 124 33.08 -0.16 5.95
N GLY A 125 33.94 -0.30 6.96
CA GLY A 125 35.08 -1.22 6.89
C GLY A 125 34.64 -2.67 6.74
N PHE A 126 33.61 -3.08 7.46
CA PHE A 126 33.06 -4.44 7.39
C PHE A 126 32.38 -4.72 6.04
N CYS A 127 31.57 -3.79 5.54
CA CYS A 127 30.98 -3.87 4.19
C CYS A 127 32.07 -3.98 3.11
N ALA A 128 33.07 -3.14 3.18
CA ALA A 128 34.21 -3.17 2.24
C ALA A 128 34.95 -4.53 2.29
N ALA A 129 35.19 -5.07 3.49
CA ALA A 129 35.82 -6.38 3.67
C ALA A 129 35.00 -7.52 3.02
N LEU A 130 33.68 -7.53 3.21
CA LEU A 130 32.76 -8.49 2.59
C LEU A 130 32.81 -8.39 1.05
N CYS A 131 32.78 -7.17 0.51
CA CYS A 131 32.86 -6.91 -0.91
C CYS A 131 34.20 -7.40 -1.50
N VAL A 132 35.32 -7.09 -0.84
CA VAL A 132 36.66 -7.55 -1.27
C VAL A 132 36.75 -9.07 -1.25
N ALA A 133 36.28 -9.71 -0.18
CA ALA A 133 36.25 -11.19 -0.09
C ALA A 133 35.40 -11.81 -1.21
N ALA A 134 34.22 -11.26 -1.48
CA ALA A 134 33.35 -11.72 -2.56
C ALA A 134 34.03 -11.56 -3.94
N LEU A 135 34.70 -10.43 -4.19
CA LEU A 135 35.37 -10.16 -5.46
C LEU A 135 36.61 -11.06 -5.66
N LEU A 136 37.40 -11.32 -4.62
CA LEU A 136 38.54 -12.24 -4.68
C LEU A 136 38.09 -13.67 -4.98
N LEU A 137 37.03 -14.13 -4.31
CA LEU A 137 36.46 -15.45 -4.58
C LEU A 137 35.85 -15.52 -5.97
N GLN A 138 35.21 -14.47 -6.45
CA GLN A 138 34.66 -14.39 -7.80
C GLN A 138 35.79 -14.40 -8.86
N ARG A 139 36.91 -13.73 -8.61
CA ARG A 139 38.09 -13.77 -9.48
C ARG A 139 38.63 -15.20 -9.57
N LYS A 140 38.79 -15.88 -8.46
CA LYS A 140 39.21 -17.29 -8.41
C LYS A 140 38.19 -18.22 -9.08
N PHE A 141 36.91 -18.00 -8.89
CA PHE A 141 35.85 -18.75 -9.55
C PHE A 141 36.00 -18.62 -11.09
N ARG A 142 36.11 -17.38 -11.59
CA ARG A 142 36.26 -17.10 -13.02
C ARG A 142 37.57 -17.67 -13.63
N SER A 143 38.67 -17.67 -12.87
CA SER A 143 39.95 -18.25 -13.32
C SER A 143 39.82 -19.75 -13.56
N VAL A 144 39.20 -20.47 -12.60
CA VAL A 144 38.97 -21.92 -12.73
C VAL A 144 38.00 -22.22 -13.87
N GLU A 145 36.95 -21.41 -14.08
CA GLU A 145 36.03 -21.60 -15.21
C GLU A 145 36.72 -21.45 -16.54
N ARG A 146 37.63 -20.47 -16.68
CA ARG A 146 38.38 -20.28 -17.93
C ARG A 146 39.31 -21.44 -18.23
N ALA A 147 39.93 -22.04 -17.20
CA ALA A 147 40.82 -23.19 -17.35
C ALA A 147 40.09 -24.45 -17.87
N HIS A 148 38.78 -24.55 -17.58
CA HIS A 148 37.96 -25.68 -18.03
C HIS A 148 37.08 -25.36 -19.25
N ALA A 149 37.24 -24.18 -19.86
CA ALA A 149 36.49 -23.79 -21.04
C ALA A 149 37.00 -24.54 -22.26
N GLY A 150 36.13 -25.22 -22.98
CA GLY A 150 36.48 -25.97 -24.18
C GLY A 150 37.00 -27.39 -23.94
N GLU A 151 36.93 -27.90 -22.69
CA GLU A 151 37.21 -29.31 -22.41
C GLU A 151 36.26 -30.23 -23.19
N ARG A 152 36.79 -31.39 -23.56
CA ARG A 152 36.03 -32.47 -24.17
C ARG A 152 35.48 -33.37 -23.09
N TYR A 153 34.23 -33.82 -23.25
CA TYR A 153 33.52 -34.66 -22.28
C TYR A 153 33.00 -35.94 -22.94
N ASP A 154 32.98 -37.04 -22.19
CA ASP A 154 32.18 -38.19 -22.58
C ASP A 154 30.67 -37.83 -22.57
N THR A 155 29.89 -38.62 -23.35
CA THR A 155 28.44 -38.36 -23.51
C THR A 155 27.71 -38.28 -22.18
N GLU A 156 28.04 -39.11 -21.21
CA GLU A 156 27.37 -39.12 -19.90
C GLU A 156 27.69 -37.87 -19.07
N THR A 157 28.95 -37.42 -19.08
CA THR A 157 29.36 -36.19 -18.39
C THR A 157 28.75 -34.95 -19.06
N TYR A 158 28.68 -34.95 -20.38
CA TYR A 158 28.04 -33.89 -21.14
C TYR A 158 26.52 -33.81 -20.78
N LEU A 159 25.80 -34.92 -20.87
CA LEU A 159 24.38 -34.96 -20.52
C LEU A 159 24.12 -34.52 -19.05
N PHE A 160 25.01 -34.91 -18.15
CA PHE A 160 24.94 -34.45 -16.75
C PHE A 160 25.12 -32.93 -16.65
N LEU A 161 26.09 -32.34 -17.34
CA LEU A 161 26.31 -30.87 -17.31
C LEU A 161 25.16 -30.12 -17.98
N ARG A 162 24.63 -30.63 -19.08
CA ARG A 162 23.49 -30.08 -19.82
C ARG A 162 22.24 -30.06 -18.99
N ASP A 163 21.86 -31.20 -18.38
CA ASP A 163 20.69 -31.27 -17.49
C ASP A 163 20.82 -30.32 -16.29
N ARG A 164 22.04 -30.14 -15.77
CA ARG A 164 22.30 -29.15 -14.72
C ARG A 164 22.16 -27.72 -15.24
N SER A 165 22.65 -27.42 -16.44
CA SER A 165 22.49 -26.10 -17.06
C SER A 165 21.02 -25.72 -17.19
N ASP A 166 20.20 -26.62 -17.72
CA ASP A 166 18.75 -26.41 -17.89
C ASP A 166 18.06 -26.16 -16.57
N ARG A 167 18.37 -26.97 -15.55
CA ARG A 167 17.80 -26.78 -14.21
C ARG A 167 18.22 -25.46 -13.57
N TYR A 168 19.48 -25.06 -13.72
CA TYR A 168 19.95 -23.77 -13.17
C TYR A 168 19.38 -22.58 -13.94
N ALA A 169 19.18 -22.69 -15.23
CA ALA A 169 18.51 -21.68 -16.03
C ALA A 169 17.06 -21.46 -15.58
N LYS A 170 16.28 -22.53 -15.36
CA LYS A 170 14.92 -22.43 -14.79
C LYS A 170 14.92 -21.82 -13.39
N ARG A 171 15.88 -22.21 -12.52
CA ARG A 171 16.01 -21.64 -11.17
C ARG A 171 16.41 -20.16 -11.20
N LEU A 172 17.25 -19.77 -12.14
CA LEU A 172 17.61 -18.36 -12.32
C LEU A 172 16.38 -17.51 -12.64
N LEU A 173 15.50 -18.02 -13.50
CA LEU A 173 14.22 -17.39 -13.79
C LEU A 173 13.35 -17.16 -12.57
N ASN A 174 13.14 -18.27 -11.83
CA ASN A 174 12.33 -18.20 -10.62
C ASN A 174 12.95 -17.24 -9.60
N SER A 175 14.29 -17.17 -9.53
CA SER A 175 15.00 -16.22 -8.65
C SER A 175 14.78 -14.78 -9.08
N ILE A 176 14.73 -14.51 -10.39
CA ILE A 176 14.42 -13.18 -10.93
C ILE A 176 12.99 -12.79 -10.56
N ALA A 177 12.02 -13.66 -10.83
CA ALA A 177 10.62 -13.42 -10.49
C ALA A 177 10.43 -13.19 -8.99
N LEU A 178 11.09 -14.01 -8.16
CA LEU A 178 11.03 -13.89 -6.70
C LEU A 178 11.66 -12.58 -6.19
N LEU A 179 12.78 -12.16 -6.78
CA LEU A 179 13.41 -10.87 -6.45
C LEU A 179 12.49 -9.70 -6.78
N PHE A 180 11.83 -9.74 -7.94
CA PHE A 180 10.88 -8.70 -8.31
C PHE A 180 9.66 -8.67 -7.38
N ALA A 181 9.12 -9.83 -7.02
CA ALA A 181 8.03 -9.90 -6.06
C ALA A 181 8.45 -9.34 -4.68
N ALA A 182 9.64 -9.71 -4.19
CA ALA A 182 10.16 -9.21 -2.93
C ALA A 182 10.41 -7.69 -2.95
N LEU A 183 10.92 -7.17 -4.06
CA LEU A 183 11.13 -5.71 -4.22
C LEU A 183 9.80 -4.96 -4.34
N PHE A 184 8.80 -5.55 -4.97
CA PHE A 184 7.46 -4.97 -5.01
C PHE A 184 6.84 -4.89 -3.62
N VAL A 185 6.95 -5.96 -2.83
CA VAL A 185 6.49 -5.98 -1.42
C VAL A 185 7.30 -4.98 -0.59
N PHE A 186 8.63 -4.95 -0.73
CA PHE A 186 9.49 -3.99 -0.04
C PHE A 186 9.09 -2.54 -0.33
N VAL A 187 8.98 -2.17 -1.61
CA VAL A 187 8.56 -0.80 -1.99
C VAL A 187 7.15 -0.49 -1.50
N GLY A 188 6.22 -1.44 -1.60
CA GLY A 188 4.85 -1.28 -1.09
C GLY A 188 4.80 -1.09 0.42
N SER A 189 5.60 -1.87 1.16
CA SER A 189 5.73 -1.76 2.62
C SER A 189 6.33 -0.43 3.05
N GLU A 190 7.44 0.00 2.41
CA GLU A 190 8.09 1.27 2.73
C GLU A 190 7.23 2.49 2.35
N LEU A 191 6.52 2.42 1.24
CA LEU A 191 5.54 3.46 0.89
C LEU A 191 4.40 3.50 1.91
N SER A 192 3.88 2.35 2.31
CA SER A 192 2.85 2.26 3.35
C SER A 192 3.35 2.85 4.66
N PHE A 193 4.52 2.45 5.14
CA PHE A 193 5.13 2.99 6.35
C PHE A 193 5.37 4.50 6.26
N TYR A 194 5.85 4.99 5.12
CA TYR A 194 6.08 6.40 4.89
C TYR A 194 4.80 7.23 4.89
N PHE A 195 3.70 6.69 4.36
CA PHE A 195 2.42 7.41 4.27
C PHE A 195 1.57 7.32 5.53
N PHE A 196 1.70 6.23 6.28
CA PHE A 196 0.91 5.95 7.48
C PHE A 196 1.70 6.04 8.79
N GLY A 197 3.01 6.22 8.71
CA GLY A 197 3.90 6.38 9.86
C GLY A 197 4.76 7.62 9.71
N ASN A 198 4.68 8.59 10.62
CA ASN A 198 5.68 9.65 10.74
C ASN A 198 6.81 9.14 11.60
N SER A 199 7.66 8.29 11.07
CA SER A 199 8.71 7.68 11.87
C SER A 199 9.83 8.66 12.20
N LYS A 200 10.31 8.60 13.42
CA LYS A 200 11.66 9.01 13.76
C LYS A 200 12.63 8.23 12.86
N SER A 201 13.73 8.84 12.46
CA SER A 201 14.72 8.23 11.53
C SER A 201 15.18 6.82 11.94
N ALA A 202 15.20 6.51 13.24
CA ALA A 202 15.53 5.19 13.79
C ALA A 202 14.51 4.11 13.40
N GLU A 203 13.22 4.37 13.56
CA GLU A 203 12.15 3.41 13.23
C GLU A 203 12.04 3.16 11.72
N LEU A 204 12.25 4.20 10.91
CA LEU A 204 12.34 4.04 9.46
C LEU A 204 13.52 3.13 9.09
N ALA A 205 14.69 3.31 9.73
CA ALA A 205 15.85 2.47 9.47
C ALA A 205 15.60 1.01 9.88
N GLU A 206 14.96 0.77 11.02
CA GLU A 206 14.58 -0.58 11.48
C GLU A 206 13.61 -1.25 10.53
N ASN A 207 12.61 -0.51 10.02
CA ASN A 207 11.65 -1.03 9.05
C ASN A 207 12.32 -1.36 7.72
N ILE A 208 13.15 -0.47 7.18
CA ILE A 208 13.95 -0.72 5.97
C ILE A 208 14.81 -1.98 6.16
N PHE A 209 15.45 -2.13 7.33
CA PHE A 209 16.30 -3.27 7.64
C PHE A 209 15.49 -4.57 7.69
N ALA A 210 14.34 -4.57 8.38
CA ALA A 210 13.46 -5.72 8.47
C ALA A 210 12.95 -6.16 7.08
N ASN A 211 12.56 -5.22 6.24
CA ASN A 211 12.08 -5.50 4.89
C ASN A 211 13.18 -5.96 3.93
N LEU A 212 14.41 -5.47 4.09
CA LEU A 212 15.54 -5.92 3.29
C LEU A 212 15.93 -7.39 3.55
N ILE A 213 15.62 -7.93 4.73
CA ILE A 213 15.76 -9.36 4.99
C ILE A 213 14.96 -10.18 3.98
N MET A 214 13.77 -9.72 3.61
CA MET A 214 12.95 -10.38 2.59
C MET A 214 13.59 -10.32 1.20
N VAL A 215 14.36 -9.28 0.89
CA VAL A 215 15.05 -9.10 -0.38
C VAL A 215 16.36 -9.89 -0.46
N GLN A 216 17.00 -10.16 0.68
CA GLN A 216 18.28 -10.88 0.73
C GLN A 216 18.22 -12.31 0.15
N ALA A 217 17.20 -13.08 0.50
CA ALA A 217 17.09 -14.47 0.04
C ALA A 217 16.89 -14.56 -1.49
N PRO A 218 15.99 -13.77 -2.14
CA PRO A 218 15.91 -13.69 -3.58
C PRO A 218 17.20 -13.21 -4.24
N LEU A 219 17.89 -12.21 -3.69
CA LEU A 219 19.17 -11.72 -4.20
C LEU A 219 20.27 -12.79 -4.14
N PHE A 220 20.38 -13.48 -3.01
CA PHE A 220 21.28 -14.63 -2.87
C PHE A 220 21.00 -15.68 -3.93
N LEU A 221 19.73 -16.06 -4.13
CA LEU A 221 19.32 -17.03 -5.13
C LEU A 221 19.67 -16.56 -6.56
N LEU A 222 19.46 -15.29 -6.85
CA LEU A 222 19.78 -14.69 -8.16
C LEU A 222 21.28 -14.79 -8.46
N ILE A 223 22.13 -14.31 -7.55
CA ILE A 223 23.59 -14.33 -7.72
C ILE A 223 24.09 -15.76 -7.84
N LYS A 224 23.68 -16.63 -6.94
CA LYS A 224 24.03 -18.05 -6.94
C LYS A 224 23.66 -18.73 -8.25
N ASN A 225 22.41 -18.59 -8.71
CA ASN A 225 21.94 -19.25 -9.91
C ASN A 225 22.61 -18.68 -11.18
N THR A 226 22.90 -17.38 -11.20
CA THR A 226 23.69 -16.74 -12.27
C THR A 226 25.10 -17.36 -12.38
N LEU A 227 25.76 -17.55 -11.26
CA LEU A 227 27.10 -18.17 -11.24
C LEU A 227 27.04 -19.65 -11.66
N LEU A 228 26.00 -20.40 -11.23
CA LEU A 228 25.84 -21.80 -11.58
C LEU A 228 25.49 -22.03 -13.06
N VAL A 229 24.67 -21.13 -13.63
CA VAL A 229 24.42 -21.16 -15.08
C VAL A 229 25.71 -20.89 -15.86
N ARG A 230 26.51 -19.89 -15.45
CA ARG A 230 27.80 -19.59 -16.06
C ARG A 230 28.77 -20.78 -15.97
N LEU A 231 28.83 -21.41 -14.78
CA LEU A 231 29.69 -22.58 -14.55
C LEU A 231 29.39 -23.73 -15.53
N THR A 232 28.09 -24.03 -15.73
CA THR A 232 27.72 -25.11 -16.65
C THR A 232 27.89 -24.71 -18.09
N GLN A 233 27.50 -23.53 -18.51
CA GLN A 233 27.61 -23.07 -19.90
C GLN A 233 29.04 -22.92 -20.39
N ASN A 234 29.95 -22.38 -19.56
CA ASN A 234 31.36 -22.24 -19.94
C ASN A 234 32.03 -23.59 -20.16
N ARG A 235 31.61 -24.62 -19.37
CA ARG A 235 32.18 -25.97 -19.51
C ARG A 235 31.70 -26.69 -20.76
N ILE A 236 30.43 -26.64 -21.08
CA ILE A 236 29.87 -27.32 -22.26
C ILE A 236 30.00 -26.50 -23.56
N GLY A 237 30.46 -25.25 -23.46
CA GLY A 237 30.75 -24.43 -24.65
C GLY A 237 29.54 -24.03 -25.48
N ILE A 238 28.35 -24.43 -25.12
CA ILE A 238 27.13 -24.17 -25.89
C ILE A 238 26.40 -22.97 -25.30
N PRO A 239 26.21 -21.91 -26.07
CA PRO A 239 25.26 -20.90 -25.72
C PRO A 239 23.83 -21.46 -25.94
N GLU A 240 23.17 -21.94 -24.91
CA GLU A 240 21.75 -22.34 -25.03
C GLU A 240 20.85 -21.12 -25.23
N HIS A 241 20.65 -20.81 -26.49
CA HIS A 241 19.98 -19.58 -26.94
C HIS A 241 18.53 -19.46 -26.58
N ASN A 242 17.79 -20.54 -26.38
CA ASN A 242 16.34 -20.48 -26.33
C ASN A 242 15.76 -20.17 -24.93
N VAL A 243 16.36 -20.69 -23.87
CA VAL A 243 15.88 -20.45 -22.50
C VAL A 243 16.16 -19.01 -22.07
N PHE A 244 17.41 -18.55 -22.21
CA PHE A 244 17.80 -17.16 -21.87
C PHE A 244 17.07 -16.11 -22.70
N ARG A 245 16.81 -16.39 -23.97
CA ARG A 245 16.13 -15.45 -24.86
C ARG A 245 14.70 -15.17 -24.47
N LYS A 246 13.91 -16.21 -24.15
CA LYS A 246 12.55 -16.04 -23.67
C LYS A 246 12.51 -15.29 -22.33
N HIS A 247 13.55 -15.43 -21.52
CA HIS A 247 13.64 -14.87 -20.18
C HIS A 247 14.17 -13.44 -20.15
N ALA A 248 15.13 -13.10 -20.98
CA ALA A 248 15.58 -11.72 -21.16
C ALA A 248 14.42 -10.81 -21.63
N VAL A 249 13.51 -11.34 -22.45
CA VAL A 249 12.28 -10.60 -22.84
C VAL A 249 11.35 -10.39 -21.66
N GLY A 250 11.10 -11.43 -20.86
CA GLY A 250 10.27 -11.32 -19.66
C GLY A 250 10.82 -10.32 -18.64
N VAL A 251 12.13 -10.39 -18.39
CA VAL A 251 12.82 -9.43 -17.48
C VAL A 251 12.77 -8.00 -18.02
N ASN A 252 12.95 -7.79 -19.32
CA ASN A 252 12.86 -6.45 -19.92
C ASN A 252 11.44 -5.88 -19.85
N ILE A 253 10.41 -6.70 -20.09
CA ILE A 253 9.01 -6.27 -19.97
C ILE A 253 8.70 -5.91 -18.52
N PHE A 254 9.08 -6.76 -17.58
CA PHE A 254 8.84 -6.51 -16.16
C PHE A 254 9.60 -5.26 -15.67
N SER A 255 10.85 -5.08 -16.07
CA SER A 255 11.62 -3.87 -15.75
C SER A 255 10.98 -2.61 -16.31
N ALA A 256 10.42 -2.66 -17.52
CA ALA A 256 9.70 -1.53 -18.10
C ALA A 256 8.40 -1.22 -17.34
N VAL A 257 7.63 -2.24 -16.94
CA VAL A 257 6.41 -2.08 -16.14
C VAL A 257 6.74 -1.53 -14.75
N TYR A 258 7.78 -2.05 -14.10
CA TYR A 258 8.25 -1.53 -12.82
C TYR A 258 8.65 -0.05 -12.91
N TRP A 259 9.38 0.33 -13.97
CA TRP A 259 9.76 1.72 -14.20
C TRP A 259 8.55 2.65 -14.41
N LEU A 260 7.61 2.21 -15.21
CA LEU A 260 6.38 2.96 -15.42
C LEU A 260 5.61 3.13 -14.10
N ALA A 261 5.57 2.10 -13.27
CA ALA A 261 4.96 2.18 -11.95
C ALA A 261 5.72 3.16 -11.02
N VAL A 262 7.05 3.10 -10.96
CA VAL A 262 7.88 4.03 -10.16
C VAL A 262 7.70 5.46 -10.65
N VAL A 263 7.73 5.71 -11.96
CA VAL A 263 7.51 7.04 -12.54
C VAL A 263 6.09 7.53 -12.25
N ALA A 264 5.08 6.68 -12.40
CA ALA A 264 3.69 7.03 -12.12
C ALA A 264 3.50 7.40 -10.64
N VAL A 265 4.00 6.57 -9.71
CA VAL A 265 3.98 6.86 -8.27
C VAL A 265 4.71 8.18 -7.98
N THR A 266 5.91 8.39 -8.53
CA THR A 266 6.67 9.63 -8.33
C THR A 266 5.91 10.86 -8.84
N LEU A 267 5.26 10.78 -10.01
CA LEU A 267 4.48 11.88 -10.57
C LEU A 267 3.20 12.16 -9.76
N ILE A 268 2.53 11.11 -9.28
CA ILE A 268 1.32 11.24 -8.45
C ILE A 268 1.64 11.92 -7.13
N PHE A 269 2.75 11.55 -6.51
CA PHE A 269 3.14 12.04 -5.18
C PHE A 269 4.14 13.20 -5.20
N ARG A 270 4.47 13.78 -6.36
CA ARG A 270 5.52 14.82 -6.50
C ARG A 270 5.35 16.03 -5.57
N LYS A 271 4.12 16.38 -5.17
CA LYS A 271 3.84 17.50 -4.26
C LYS A 271 4.06 17.16 -2.79
N ARG A 272 4.05 15.88 -2.43
CA ARG A 272 4.23 15.38 -1.05
C ARG A 272 5.57 14.70 -0.82
N ILE A 273 6.37 14.51 -1.88
CA ILE A 273 7.66 13.82 -1.82
C ILE A 273 8.74 14.84 -1.41
N PHE A 274 8.79 15.22 -0.15
CA PHE A 274 9.93 15.95 0.39
C PHE A 274 10.77 15.02 1.29
N TYR A 275 12.03 14.91 0.94
CA TYR A 275 13.20 14.34 1.60
C TYR A 275 13.43 12.81 1.59
N PRO A 276 12.65 11.88 2.14
CA PRO A 276 13.03 10.46 2.03
C PRO A 276 12.74 9.85 0.65
N ALA A 277 11.81 10.41 -0.10
CA ALA A 277 11.49 9.92 -1.44
C ALA A 277 12.65 10.07 -2.43
N ASN A 278 13.57 11.01 -2.22
CA ASN A 278 14.78 11.10 -3.01
C ASN A 278 15.66 9.85 -2.83
N ILE A 279 15.67 9.23 -1.66
CA ILE A 279 16.42 7.98 -1.39
C ILE A 279 15.76 6.83 -2.14
N PHE A 280 14.42 6.73 -2.14
CA PHE A 280 13.68 5.70 -2.90
C PHE A 280 13.80 5.92 -4.41
N LEU A 281 13.78 7.17 -4.87
CA LEU A 281 14.02 7.51 -6.27
C LEU A 281 15.45 7.12 -6.68
N ILE A 282 16.45 7.45 -5.87
CA ILE A 282 17.85 7.09 -6.11
C ILE A 282 18.02 5.57 -6.06
N ALA A 283 17.44 4.88 -5.07
CA ALA A 283 17.48 3.42 -4.99
C ALA A 283 16.79 2.77 -6.20
N GLY A 284 15.65 3.30 -6.61
CA GLY A 284 14.95 2.88 -7.84
C GLY A 284 15.77 3.10 -9.09
N VAL A 285 16.41 4.26 -9.23
CA VAL A 285 17.31 4.60 -10.36
C VAL A 285 18.54 3.71 -10.35
N VAL A 286 19.19 3.51 -9.19
CA VAL A 286 20.36 2.62 -9.06
C VAL A 286 19.97 1.18 -9.40
N PHE A 287 18.83 0.70 -8.89
CA PHE A 287 18.33 -0.63 -9.21
C PHE A 287 18.08 -0.80 -10.71
N ALA A 288 17.50 0.16 -11.34
CA ALA A 288 17.27 0.10 -12.78
C ALA A 288 18.54 0.21 -13.61
N LEU A 289 19.51 1.02 -13.20
CA LEU A 289 20.84 1.01 -13.83
C LEU A 289 21.51 -0.36 -13.69
N LEU A 290 21.39 -1.00 -12.52
CA LEU A 290 21.88 -2.37 -12.31
C LEU A 290 21.14 -3.38 -13.19
N MET A 291 19.83 -3.24 -13.38
CA MET A 291 19.04 -4.09 -14.28
C MET A 291 19.40 -3.86 -15.75
N LEU A 292 19.62 -2.59 -16.16
CA LEU A 292 20.09 -2.25 -17.50
C LEU A 292 21.51 -2.81 -17.76
N LEU A 293 22.40 -2.69 -16.79
CA LEU A 293 23.76 -3.26 -16.85
C LEU A 293 23.70 -4.79 -16.91
N TYR A 294 22.83 -5.42 -16.13
CA TYR A 294 22.58 -6.86 -16.18
C TYR A 294 22.03 -7.29 -17.56
N ASN A 295 21.06 -6.59 -18.09
CA ASN A 295 20.51 -6.82 -19.42
C ASN A 295 21.57 -6.60 -20.53
N TYR A 296 22.41 -5.59 -20.40
CA TYR A 296 23.52 -5.35 -21.31
C TYR A 296 24.55 -6.49 -21.28
N THR A 297 24.89 -6.99 -20.11
CA THR A 297 25.81 -8.14 -19.96
C THR A 297 25.20 -9.44 -20.49
N LEU A 298 23.88 -9.63 -20.38
CA LEU A 298 23.15 -10.73 -21.01
C LEU A 298 23.13 -10.59 -22.53
N ARG A 299 22.87 -9.38 -23.07
CA ARG A 299 22.84 -9.11 -24.52
C ARG A 299 24.20 -9.35 -25.19
N ARG A 300 25.31 -8.99 -24.55
CA ARG A 300 26.66 -9.19 -25.09
C ARG A 300 27.04 -10.67 -25.26
N ARG A 301 26.36 -11.59 -24.57
CA ARG A 301 26.60 -13.04 -24.60
C ARG A 301 25.58 -13.82 -25.41
N VAL A 302 24.41 -13.21 -25.69
CA VAL A 302 23.36 -13.80 -26.53
C VAL A 302 23.29 -12.99 -27.82
N THR A 303 23.82 -13.52 -28.88
CA THR A 303 23.69 -12.94 -30.24
C THR A 303 22.21 -13.00 -30.64
N VAL A 304 21.51 -11.89 -30.46
CA VAL A 304 20.08 -11.76 -30.76
C VAL A 304 19.91 -11.53 -32.26
N LYS A 305 20.03 -12.57 -33.08
CA LYS A 305 19.79 -12.45 -34.52
C LYS A 305 18.30 -12.31 -34.89
N ASN A 306 17.35 -12.71 -34.05
CA ASN A 306 15.90 -12.62 -34.36
C ASN A 306 15.08 -12.38 -33.12
N PHE A 307 15.10 -11.15 -32.56
CA PHE A 307 14.18 -10.73 -31.53
C PHE A 307 12.82 -10.46 -32.15
N VAL A 308 11.86 -11.34 -31.95
CA VAL A 308 10.46 -11.06 -32.29
C VAL A 308 9.82 -10.37 -31.09
N PHE A 309 9.79 -9.03 -31.15
CA PHE A 309 9.03 -8.21 -30.22
C PHE A 309 7.54 -8.49 -30.43
N ASN A 310 6.85 -9.01 -29.42
CA ASN A 310 5.43 -9.25 -29.52
C ASN A 310 4.67 -7.92 -29.35
N LYS A 311 4.54 -7.18 -30.44
CA LYS A 311 3.88 -5.86 -30.51
C LYS A 311 2.48 -5.88 -29.88
N ARG A 312 1.73 -7.00 -30.04
CA ARG A 312 0.36 -7.14 -29.53
C ARG A 312 0.33 -7.21 -27.98
N ARG A 313 1.24 -7.99 -27.36
CA ARG A 313 1.35 -8.05 -25.89
C ARG A 313 1.83 -6.74 -25.30
N PHE A 314 2.81 -6.09 -25.92
CA PHE A 314 3.28 -4.78 -25.49
C PHE A 314 2.17 -3.74 -25.58
N ALA A 315 1.42 -3.69 -26.68
CA ALA A 315 0.30 -2.78 -26.85
C ALA A 315 -0.78 -3.00 -25.77
N ILE A 316 -1.12 -4.25 -25.45
CA ILE A 316 -2.09 -4.58 -24.39
C ILE A 316 -1.61 -4.11 -23.02
N ILE A 317 -0.33 -4.35 -22.67
CA ILE A 317 0.24 -3.94 -21.38
C ILE A 317 0.30 -2.41 -21.29
N THR A 318 0.73 -1.74 -22.38
CA THR A 318 0.76 -0.27 -22.42
C THR A 318 -0.64 0.32 -22.32
N ALA A 319 -1.61 -0.24 -23.06
CA ALA A 319 -2.99 0.20 -22.98
C ALA A 319 -3.57 0.00 -21.56
N ALA A 320 -3.31 -1.14 -20.93
CA ALA A 320 -3.72 -1.39 -19.55
C ALA A 320 -3.07 -0.40 -18.57
N ALA A 321 -1.77 -0.12 -18.70
CA ALA A 321 -1.07 0.86 -17.88
C ALA A 321 -1.62 2.28 -18.07
N VAL A 322 -1.90 2.69 -19.31
CA VAL A 322 -2.50 3.99 -19.62
C VAL A 322 -3.92 4.10 -19.05
N LEU A 323 -4.73 3.03 -19.17
CA LEU A 323 -6.08 2.99 -18.61
C LEU A 323 -6.08 3.07 -17.09
N VAL A 324 -5.19 2.32 -16.42
CA VAL A 324 -5.06 2.37 -14.95
C VAL A 324 -4.56 3.74 -14.49
N SER A 325 -3.53 4.29 -15.14
CA SER A 325 -3.01 5.62 -14.80
C SER A 325 -4.05 6.71 -15.06
N GLY A 326 -4.76 6.64 -16.18
CA GLY A 326 -5.86 7.55 -16.51
C GLY A 326 -6.99 7.46 -15.49
N TYR A 327 -7.35 6.25 -15.07
CA TYR A 327 -8.35 6.04 -14.03
C TYR A 327 -7.93 6.66 -12.69
N VAL A 328 -6.68 6.44 -12.24
CA VAL A 328 -6.16 7.03 -11.00
C VAL A 328 -6.19 8.56 -11.06
N VAL A 329 -5.76 9.16 -12.17
CA VAL A 329 -5.82 10.63 -12.34
C VAL A 329 -7.26 11.12 -12.34
N MET A 330 -8.15 10.46 -13.10
CA MET A 330 -9.57 10.84 -13.14
C MET A 330 -10.24 10.69 -11.78
N SER A 331 -9.95 9.63 -11.02
CA SER A 331 -10.54 9.41 -9.70
C SER A 331 -10.17 10.46 -8.66
N ARG A 332 -9.12 11.26 -8.89
CA ARG A 332 -8.74 12.38 -8.03
C ARG A 332 -9.47 13.68 -8.35
N GLU A 333 -9.93 13.84 -9.57
CA GLU A 333 -10.46 15.11 -10.10
C GLU A 333 -11.98 15.03 -10.36
N THR A 334 -12.52 13.81 -10.53
CA THR A 334 -13.94 13.63 -10.86
C THR A 334 -14.71 13.08 -9.69
N TYR A 335 -15.94 13.51 -9.56
CA TYR A 335 -16.92 12.95 -8.63
C TYR A 335 -18.24 12.68 -9.34
N TYR A 336 -19.03 11.79 -8.77
CA TYR A 336 -20.34 11.44 -9.26
C TYR A 336 -21.39 12.00 -8.31
N THR A 337 -22.29 12.81 -8.85
CA THR A 337 -23.45 13.27 -8.08
C THR A 337 -24.50 12.17 -7.98
N GLN A 338 -25.14 12.07 -6.83
CA GLN A 338 -26.27 11.17 -6.62
C GLN A 338 -27.54 11.86 -7.06
N PRO A 339 -28.21 11.42 -8.17
CA PRO A 339 -29.49 12.00 -8.59
C PRO A 339 -30.56 11.89 -7.50
N TYR A 340 -30.45 10.90 -6.64
CA TYR A 340 -31.28 10.68 -5.46
C TYR A 340 -31.41 11.93 -4.59
N ILE A 341 -30.32 12.65 -4.34
CA ILE A 341 -30.29 13.86 -3.53
C ILE A 341 -31.34 14.89 -4.04
N ASN A 342 -31.40 15.11 -5.35
CA ASN A 342 -32.30 16.08 -5.95
C ASN A 342 -33.77 15.63 -5.95
N SER A 343 -34.04 14.35 -5.68
CA SER A 343 -35.39 13.79 -5.62
C SER A 343 -36.02 13.81 -4.23
N LEU A 344 -35.22 14.11 -3.20
CA LEU A 344 -35.69 14.14 -1.83
C LEU A 344 -36.53 15.38 -1.54
N PRO A 345 -37.63 15.25 -0.82
CA PRO A 345 -38.39 16.40 -0.31
C PRO A 345 -37.58 17.10 0.79
N VAL A 346 -37.89 18.37 0.99
CA VAL A 346 -37.43 19.10 2.17
C VAL A 346 -38.09 18.48 3.43
N VAL A 347 -37.30 18.26 4.47
CA VAL A 347 -37.81 17.75 5.72
C VAL A 347 -38.38 18.90 6.55
N GLU A 348 -39.53 18.69 7.18
CA GLU A 348 -40.11 19.68 8.07
C GLU A 348 -39.18 19.89 9.30
N HIS A 349 -38.78 21.12 9.52
CA HIS A 349 -37.91 21.51 10.63
C HIS A 349 -38.33 22.85 11.20
N ARG A 350 -37.84 23.16 12.40
CA ARG A 350 -38.10 24.42 13.06
C ARG A 350 -37.23 25.54 12.48
N ASP A 351 -37.76 26.74 12.45
CA ASP A 351 -37.08 27.93 11.97
C ASP A 351 -36.27 28.58 13.09
N ASN A 352 -35.23 27.87 13.57
CA ASN A 352 -34.35 28.35 14.63
C ASN A 352 -33.48 29.49 14.12
N GLN A 353 -33.21 30.49 14.96
CA GLN A 353 -32.36 31.62 14.57
C GLN A 353 -30.89 31.26 14.75
N ILE A 354 -30.13 31.31 13.65
CA ILE A 354 -28.70 31.02 13.63
C ILE A 354 -27.92 32.32 13.45
N ALA A 355 -27.01 32.59 14.36
CA ALA A 355 -26.05 33.71 14.28
C ALA A 355 -24.59 33.17 14.29
N TYR A 356 -23.67 33.93 13.71
CA TYR A 356 -22.24 33.63 13.73
C TYR A 356 -21.46 34.88 14.12
N ASP A 357 -20.67 34.76 15.18
CA ASP A 357 -19.74 35.81 15.59
C ASP A 357 -18.38 35.66 14.92
N GLU A 358 -18.06 36.59 14.02
CA GLU A 358 -16.78 36.59 13.28
C GLU A 358 -15.56 36.84 14.18
N SER A 359 -15.73 37.39 15.36
CA SER A 359 -14.63 37.70 16.28
C SER A 359 -14.21 36.50 17.12
N THR A 360 -15.17 35.65 17.48
CA THR A 360 -14.95 34.46 18.33
C THR A 360 -14.97 33.15 17.57
N GLY A 361 -15.60 33.12 16.37
CA GLY A 361 -15.83 31.90 15.62
C GLY A 361 -16.98 31.05 16.14
N ILE A 362 -17.80 31.56 17.06
CA ILE A 362 -18.90 30.86 17.73
C ILE A 362 -20.18 30.98 16.89
N TYR A 363 -20.86 29.86 16.67
CA TYR A 363 -22.25 29.85 16.22
C TYR A 363 -23.19 29.85 17.43
N THR A 364 -24.25 30.62 17.32
CA THR A 364 -25.35 30.66 18.31
C THR A 364 -26.63 30.25 17.64
N ILE A 365 -27.32 29.25 18.17
CA ILE A 365 -28.65 28.83 17.72
C ILE A 365 -29.65 29.17 18.86
N THR A 366 -30.58 30.06 18.57
CA THR A 366 -31.69 30.32 19.46
C THR A 366 -32.86 29.43 19.08
N ALA A 367 -33.22 28.52 19.96
CA ALA A 367 -34.29 27.56 19.74
C ALA A 367 -35.64 28.27 19.61
N GLN A 368 -36.51 27.75 18.77
CA GLN A 368 -37.90 28.23 18.65
C GLN A 368 -38.79 27.71 19.77
N ASP A 369 -38.54 26.50 20.24
CA ASP A 369 -39.28 25.80 21.29
C ASP A 369 -38.39 25.47 22.50
N GLU A 370 -38.98 24.97 23.60
CA GLU A 370 -38.25 24.57 24.81
C GLU A 370 -37.39 23.32 24.61
N ASP A 371 -37.78 22.44 23.67
CA ASP A 371 -37.02 21.26 23.32
C ASP A 371 -36.21 21.49 22.04
N PHE A 372 -34.90 21.21 22.07
CA PHE A 372 -34.00 21.29 20.92
C PHE A 372 -33.43 19.92 20.62
N LYS A 373 -33.60 19.42 19.39
CA LYS A 373 -33.22 18.07 18.97
C LYS A 373 -31.94 18.06 18.16
N ILE A 374 -30.97 17.28 18.60
CA ILE A 374 -29.69 17.04 17.89
C ILE A 374 -29.66 15.58 17.44
N LEU A 375 -29.47 15.33 16.13
CA LEU A 375 -29.22 14.01 15.61
C LEU A 375 -27.72 13.81 15.45
N HIS A 376 -27.17 12.85 16.17
CA HIS A 376 -25.76 12.46 16.06
C HIS A 376 -25.61 11.35 15.05
N LEU A 377 -24.84 11.62 13.99
CA LEU A 377 -24.42 10.68 12.94
C LEU A 377 -22.91 10.50 12.99
N THR A 378 -22.41 9.33 12.61
CA THR A 378 -20.97 9.05 12.53
C THR A 378 -20.66 7.99 11.48
N ASP A 379 -19.42 7.94 11.04
CA ASP A 379 -18.90 6.87 10.16
C ASP A 379 -19.79 6.63 8.93
N ILE A 380 -20.07 7.69 8.18
CA ILE A 380 -20.94 7.62 6.99
C ILE A 380 -20.21 6.99 5.80
N HIS A 381 -18.91 7.21 5.69
CA HIS A 381 -18.01 6.59 4.71
C HIS A 381 -18.49 6.67 3.27
N LEU A 382 -18.75 7.88 2.78
CA LEU A 382 -19.03 8.09 1.37
C LEU A 382 -17.73 7.95 0.53
N GLY A 383 -17.81 7.20 -0.55
CA GLY A 383 -16.66 7.01 -1.45
C GLY A 383 -16.59 8.03 -2.59
N GLY A 384 -17.69 8.64 -2.98
CA GLY A 384 -17.78 9.68 -4.01
C GLY A 384 -17.42 9.19 -5.42
N SER A 385 -17.42 7.88 -5.69
CA SER A 385 -16.97 7.27 -6.95
C SER A 385 -18.07 6.44 -7.64
N LEU A 386 -17.81 6.07 -8.89
CA LEU A 386 -18.69 5.14 -9.63
C LEU A 386 -18.77 3.77 -8.91
N PHE A 387 -17.71 3.32 -8.25
CA PHE A 387 -17.67 2.02 -7.61
C PHE A 387 -18.36 2.00 -6.25
N SER A 388 -18.34 3.12 -5.52
CA SER A 388 -19.06 3.29 -4.25
C SER A 388 -20.51 3.75 -4.43
N TYR A 389 -20.94 4.06 -5.66
CA TYR A 389 -22.22 4.69 -5.97
C TYR A 389 -23.44 4.07 -5.26
N ARG A 390 -23.49 2.73 -5.20
CA ARG A 390 -24.61 2.02 -4.56
C ARG A 390 -24.54 2.12 -3.03
N GLN A 391 -23.34 2.04 -2.48
CA GLN A 391 -23.09 2.15 -1.05
C GLN A 391 -23.37 3.59 -0.57
N ASP A 392 -22.88 4.58 -1.32
CA ASP A 392 -23.14 5.98 -1.06
C ASP A 392 -24.67 6.28 -1.09
N HIS A 393 -25.41 5.69 -2.04
CA HIS A 393 -26.87 5.79 -2.09
C HIS A 393 -27.54 5.20 -0.85
N LYS A 394 -27.09 4.01 -0.40
CA LYS A 394 -27.63 3.38 0.82
C LYS A 394 -27.35 4.23 2.06
N ALA A 395 -26.12 4.76 2.19
CA ALA A 395 -25.75 5.61 3.32
C ALA A 395 -26.57 6.90 3.37
N LEU A 396 -26.72 7.60 2.24
CA LEU A 396 -27.54 8.79 2.16
C LEU A 396 -29.03 8.50 2.41
N LYS A 397 -29.52 7.32 1.96
CA LYS A 397 -30.90 6.88 2.21
C LYS A 397 -31.12 6.65 3.71
N ALA A 398 -30.18 5.96 4.38
CA ALA A 398 -30.22 5.74 5.83
C ALA A 398 -30.21 7.07 6.60
N CYS A 399 -29.32 8.00 6.25
CA CYS A 399 -29.31 9.34 6.84
C CYS A 399 -30.65 10.05 6.62
N TYR A 400 -31.25 9.96 5.42
CA TYR A 400 -32.54 10.57 5.13
C TYR A 400 -33.67 10.01 6.00
N GLU A 401 -33.77 8.68 6.11
CA GLU A 401 -34.79 7.99 6.90
C GLU A 401 -34.68 8.36 8.40
N LEU A 402 -33.47 8.46 8.93
CA LEU A 402 -33.24 8.92 10.33
C LEU A 402 -33.62 10.38 10.53
N ILE A 403 -33.25 11.27 9.60
CA ILE A 403 -33.57 12.69 9.65
C ILE A 403 -35.12 12.90 9.54
N GLU A 404 -35.77 12.21 8.58
CA GLU A 404 -37.21 12.29 8.36
C GLU A 404 -37.99 11.77 9.61
N HIS A 405 -37.49 10.69 10.22
CA HIS A 405 -38.14 10.13 11.42
C HIS A 405 -38.02 11.03 12.67
N THR A 406 -36.87 11.70 12.82
CA THR A 406 -36.54 12.42 14.06
C THR A 406 -36.86 13.91 14.00
N HIS A 407 -36.93 14.52 12.82
CA HIS A 407 -37.10 15.96 12.61
C HIS A 407 -36.13 16.78 13.49
N PRO A 408 -34.78 16.64 13.30
CA PRO A 408 -33.81 17.29 14.17
C PRO A 408 -33.70 18.79 13.84
N ASP A 409 -33.31 19.59 14.84
CA ASP A 409 -32.95 20.99 14.70
C ASP A 409 -31.50 21.18 14.22
N LEU A 410 -30.66 20.21 14.56
CA LEU A 410 -29.24 20.17 14.19
C LEU A 410 -28.78 18.74 13.95
N VAL A 411 -27.97 18.51 12.94
CA VAL A 411 -27.26 17.24 12.75
C VAL A 411 -25.77 17.45 13.08
N ILE A 412 -25.19 16.58 13.91
CA ILE A 412 -23.76 16.57 14.19
C ILE A 412 -23.17 15.29 13.62
N VAL A 413 -22.10 15.44 12.79
CA VAL A 413 -21.37 14.33 12.22
C VAL A 413 -20.00 14.23 12.88
N THR A 414 -19.77 13.16 13.64
CA THR A 414 -18.50 12.94 14.34
C THR A 414 -17.50 12.14 13.47
N GLY A 415 -17.12 12.73 12.37
CA GLY A 415 -16.01 12.23 11.53
C GLY A 415 -16.36 11.07 10.61
N ASP A 416 -15.35 10.69 9.85
CA ASP A 416 -15.38 9.64 8.84
C ASP A 416 -16.58 9.76 7.89
N LEU A 417 -16.81 11.02 7.44
CA LEU A 417 -17.76 11.31 6.39
C LEU A 417 -17.30 10.73 5.05
N SER A 418 -15.98 10.76 4.80
CA SER A 418 -15.39 10.30 3.56
C SER A 418 -14.45 9.10 3.75
N PHE A 419 -14.40 8.23 2.73
CA PHE A 419 -13.44 7.12 2.67
C PHE A 419 -12.65 7.15 1.36
N PRO A 420 -11.61 7.99 1.23
CA PRO A 420 -10.84 8.17 0.00
C PRO A 420 -9.75 7.11 -0.17
N LEU A 421 -9.84 5.96 0.50
CA LEU A 421 -8.77 4.97 0.54
C LEU A 421 -9.11 3.70 -0.26
N GLY A 422 -8.39 3.49 -1.34
CA GLY A 422 -8.06 2.20 -1.88
C GLY A 422 -9.12 1.41 -2.62
N ILE A 423 -9.11 0.11 -2.34
CA ILE A 423 -9.78 -0.90 -3.17
C ILE A 423 -11.32 -0.80 -3.06
N MET A 424 -11.85 -0.36 -1.94
CA MET A 424 -13.30 -0.35 -1.69
C MET A 424 -14.00 0.84 -2.34
N SER A 425 -13.52 2.08 -2.10
CA SER A 425 -14.08 3.27 -2.72
C SER A 425 -13.61 3.47 -4.16
N MET A 426 -12.45 2.89 -4.52
CA MET A 426 -11.76 3.08 -5.79
C MET A 426 -11.57 4.57 -6.15
N SER A 427 -11.51 5.41 -5.14
CA SER A 427 -11.33 6.86 -5.25
C SER A 427 -10.31 7.35 -4.24
N PHE A 428 -9.61 8.42 -4.61
CA PHE A 428 -8.74 9.19 -3.72
C PHE A 428 -9.29 10.60 -3.49
N ASN A 429 -10.49 10.89 -4.01
CA ASN A 429 -11.11 12.20 -3.93
C ASN A 429 -11.95 12.30 -2.65
N ASN A 430 -11.40 12.94 -1.62
CA ASN A 430 -12.10 13.18 -0.36
C ASN A 430 -13.01 14.42 -0.38
N SER A 431 -12.90 15.30 -1.38
CA SER A 431 -13.81 16.43 -1.51
C SER A 431 -15.17 16.04 -2.11
N ALA A 432 -15.22 15.01 -2.97
CA ALA A 432 -16.46 14.57 -3.58
C ALA A 432 -17.54 14.12 -2.56
N PRO A 433 -17.23 13.29 -1.56
CA PRO A 433 -18.13 12.97 -0.46
C PRO A 433 -18.64 14.20 0.28
N VAL A 434 -17.76 15.15 0.60
CA VAL A 434 -18.12 16.39 1.28
C VAL A 434 -19.12 17.21 0.48
N TYR A 435 -18.87 17.40 -0.84
CA TYR A 435 -19.82 18.10 -1.71
C TYR A 435 -21.16 17.38 -1.81
N GLN A 436 -21.16 16.04 -1.85
CA GLN A 436 -22.38 15.25 -1.90
C GLN A 436 -23.20 15.40 -0.61
N PHE A 437 -22.57 15.27 0.53
CA PHE A 437 -23.25 15.37 1.82
C PHE A 437 -23.74 16.80 2.10
N ALA A 438 -22.93 17.81 1.77
CA ALA A 438 -23.36 19.21 1.89
C ALA A 438 -24.53 19.54 0.96
N ALA A 439 -24.54 18.99 -0.27
CA ALA A 439 -25.69 19.13 -1.17
C ALA A 439 -26.94 18.42 -0.65
N PHE A 440 -26.77 17.24 -0.05
CA PHE A 440 -27.82 16.48 0.62
C PHE A 440 -28.43 17.27 1.76
N MET A 441 -27.64 17.74 2.72
CA MET A 441 -28.11 18.50 3.86
C MET A 441 -28.77 19.84 3.44
N ARG A 442 -28.20 20.52 2.45
CA ARG A 442 -28.79 21.74 1.90
C ARG A 442 -30.15 21.49 1.25
N ASN A 443 -30.33 20.35 0.55
CA ASN A 443 -31.60 19.98 -0.06
C ASN A 443 -32.68 19.69 1.00
N LEU A 444 -32.29 19.11 2.13
CA LEU A 444 -33.17 18.85 3.27
C LEU A 444 -33.50 20.12 4.05
N GLY A 445 -32.64 21.15 3.99
CA GLY A 445 -32.81 22.40 4.74
C GLY A 445 -32.34 22.35 6.19
N ILE A 446 -31.70 21.25 6.62
CA ILE A 446 -31.31 21.02 8.02
C ILE A 446 -29.90 21.57 8.29
N PRO A 447 -29.69 22.38 9.34
CA PRO A 447 -28.35 22.76 9.79
C PRO A 447 -27.54 21.54 10.25
N TRP A 448 -26.24 21.55 9.97
CA TRP A 448 -25.36 20.49 10.43
C TRP A 448 -23.98 20.99 10.79
N ALA A 449 -23.30 20.30 11.68
CA ALA A 449 -21.92 20.52 12.09
C ALA A 449 -21.10 19.25 11.90
N PHE A 450 -19.78 19.39 11.82
CA PHE A 450 -18.89 18.28 11.49
C PHE A 450 -17.60 18.38 12.31
N THR A 451 -17.03 17.26 12.73
CA THR A 451 -15.65 17.13 13.17
C THR A 451 -14.93 16.06 12.38
N TYR A 452 -13.61 16.15 12.25
CA TYR A 452 -12.82 15.22 11.43
C TYR A 452 -12.71 13.84 12.08
N GLY A 453 -12.76 12.80 11.23
CA GLY A 453 -12.33 11.45 11.53
C GLY A 453 -10.99 11.12 10.86
N ASN A 454 -10.42 9.97 11.21
CA ASN A 454 -9.10 9.58 10.70
C ASN A 454 -9.11 9.26 9.20
N HIS A 455 -10.22 8.83 8.64
CA HIS A 455 -10.32 8.54 7.21
C HIS A 455 -10.58 9.78 6.33
N ASP A 456 -11.09 10.87 6.85
CA ASP A 456 -11.39 12.07 6.05
C ASP A 456 -10.17 12.67 5.36
N THR A 457 -8.99 12.53 5.95
CA THR A 457 -7.73 13.11 5.46
C THR A 457 -6.63 12.07 5.28
N GLU A 458 -6.98 10.89 4.84
CA GLU A 458 -6.03 9.82 4.53
C GLU A 458 -4.88 10.30 3.65
N SER A 459 -3.68 9.75 3.88
CA SER A 459 -2.45 10.20 3.23
C SER A 459 -2.46 10.10 1.70
N LEU A 460 -3.30 9.24 1.13
CA LEU A 460 -3.50 9.10 -0.32
C LEU A 460 -4.63 9.98 -0.86
N ALA A 461 -5.40 10.62 0.00
CA ALA A 461 -6.48 11.51 -0.41
C ALA A 461 -5.98 12.65 -1.30
N SER A 462 -6.86 13.17 -2.15
CA SER A 462 -6.51 14.26 -3.07
C SER A 462 -6.25 15.57 -2.35
N LEU A 463 -6.96 15.82 -1.26
CA LEU A 463 -6.80 17.01 -0.42
C LEU A 463 -6.26 16.61 0.96
N ASN A 464 -5.28 17.36 1.46
CA ASN A 464 -4.89 17.28 2.86
C ASN A 464 -5.90 18.02 3.75
N GLN A 465 -5.74 17.94 5.06
CA GLN A 465 -6.67 18.54 6.03
C GLN A 465 -6.87 20.05 5.83
N THR A 466 -5.79 20.80 5.56
CA THR A 466 -5.88 22.25 5.31
C THR A 466 -6.62 22.57 4.01
N GLU A 467 -6.38 21.79 2.95
CA GLU A 467 -7.08 21.97 1.67
C GLU A 467 -8.56 21.56 1.79
N LEU A 468 -8.86 20.54 2.58
CA LEU A 468 -10.24 20.10 2.83
C LEU A 468 -11.00 21.09 3.74
N ASP A 469 -10.31 21.70 4.72
CA ASP A 469 -10.82 22.78 5.54
C ASP A 469 -11.32 23.97 4.67
N GLU A 470 -10.59 24.33 3.62
CA GLU A 470 -11.03 25.37 2.67
C GLU A 470 -12.33 24.96 1.92
N VAL A 471 -12.48 23.69 1.60
CA VAL A 471 -13.74 23.18 1.01
C VAL A 471 -14.90 23.34 1.97
N TYR A 472 -14.75 22.90 3.23
CA TYR A 472 -15.80 23.05 4.25
C TYR A 472 -16.15 24.52 4.50
N ARG A 473 -15.17 25.43 4.59
CA ARG A 473 -15.39 26.87 4.70
C ARG A 473 -16.23 27.42 3.56
N SER A 474 -15.95 26.97 2.32
CA SER A 474 -16.70 27.41 1.13
C SER A 474 -18.16 26.95 1.14
N LEU A 475 -18.49 25.91 1.91
CA LEU A 475 -19.81 25.33 2.05
C LEU A 475 -20.54 25.79 3.31
N SER A 476 -19.89 26.61 4.13
CA SER A 476 -20.42 27.04 5.43
C SER A 476 -21.69 27.88 5.31
N PHE A 477 -22.43 27.95 6.41
CA PHE A 477 -23.64 28.76 6.56
C PHE A 477 -23.44 30.21 6.09
N LYS A 478 -22.27 30.79 6.37
CA LYS A 478 -21.91 32.14 5.94
C LYS A 478 -21.95 32.32 4.42
N THR A 479 -21.74 31.26 3.66
CA THR A 479 -21.73 31.25 2.18
C THR A 479 -23.02 30.74 1.55
N SER A 480 -24.12 30.70 2.29
CA SER A 480 -25.45 30.20 1.89
C SER A 480 -25.63 28.67 1.99
N GLY A 481 -24.78 27.99 2.74
CA GLY A 481 -24.94 26.56 3.08
C GLY A 481 -25.79 26.35 4.33
N THR A 482 -25.93 25.08 4.73
CA THR A 482 -26.52 24.66 6.00
C THR A 482 -25.45 24.20 7.00
N LEU A 483 -24.21 24.16 6.61
CA LEU A 483 -23.07 23.71 7.41
C LEU A 483 -22.61 24.79 8.38
N LEU A 484 -22.63 24.49 9.66
CA LEU A 484 -22.05 25.33 10.73
C LEU A 484 -20.56 25.00 10.85
N TYR A 485 -19.73 25.60 10.02
CA TYR A 485 -18.28 25.41 10.02
C TYR A 485 -17.58 26.72 10.39
N PRO A 486 -16.67 26.72 11.36
CA PRO A 486 -16.06 27.95 11.85
C PRO A 486 -15.18 28.60 10.79
N TYR A 487 -15.48 29.84 10.44
CA TYR A 487 -14.66 30.62 9.53
C TYR A 487 -13.38 31.11 10.20
N VAL A 488 -13.49 31.49 11.46
CA VAL A 488 -12.39 31.75 12.38
C VAL A 488 -12.22 30.53 13.25
N GLN A 489 -11.04 29.93 13.21
CA GLN A 489 -10.72 28.75 14.02
C GLN A 489 -9.70 29.12 15.09
N PRO A 490 -9.73 28.44 16.25
CA PRO A 490 -8.71 28.63 17.26
C PRO A 490 -7.34 28.18 16.73
N ASP A 491 -6.28 28.85 17.20
CA ASP A 491 -4.88 28.50 16.87
C ASP A 491 -4.41 27.35 17.79
N VAL A 492 -4.97 26.17 17.56
CA VAL A 492 -4.68 24.93 18.31
C VAL A 492 -4.50 23.77 17.36
N THR A 493 -4.00 22.66 17.84
CA THR A 493 -3.83 21.41 17.09
C THR A 493 -5.16 20.96 16.44
N GLY A 494 -5.08 20.32 15.29
CA GLY A 494 -6.24 19.87 14.52
C GLY A 494 -6.94 20.99 13.75
N ARG A 495 -8.12 20.66 13.22
CA ARG A 495 -8.98 21.58 12.47
C ARG A 495 -10.43 21.40 12.89
N ASN A 496 -11.22 22.47 12.70
CA ASN A 496 -12.63 22.43 13.05
C ASN A 496 -12.91 22.18 14.54
N ASN A 497 -12.02 22.70 15.40
CA ASN A 497 -12.36 22.85 16.81
C ASN A 497 -13.32 24.04 16.91
N GLN A 498 -14.57 23.77 17.33
CA GLN A 498 -15.61 24.80 17.36
C GLN A 498 -16.53 24.65 18.56
N MET A 499 -17.10 25.78 18.96
CA MET A 499 -18.16 25.86 19.96
C MET A 499 -19.47 26.34 19.29
N ILE A 500 -20.59 25.70 19.63
CA ILE A 500 -21.92 26.11 19.22
C ILE A 500 -22.72 26.33 20.49
N GLU A 501 -23.28 27.51 20.67
CA GLU A 501 -24.17 27.84 21.78
C GLU A 501 -25.63 27.55 21.41
N ILE A 502 -26.30 26.76 22.22
CA ILE A 502 -27.76 26.59 22.14
C ILE A 502 -28.39 27.48 23.19
N ARG A 503 -29.31 28.34 22.74
CA ARG A 503 -30.07 29.26 23.62
C ARG A 503 -31.55 28.93 23.60
N ASN A 504 -32.19 29.13 24.73
CA ASN A 504 -33.63 29.01 24.88
C ASN A 504 -34.35 30.09 24.04
N PRO A 505 -35.67 29.96 23.82
CA PRO A 505 -36.46 30.97 23.10
C PRO A 505 -36.39 32.37 23.71
N ASP A 506 -36.11 32.50 25.00
CA ASP A 506 -35.95 33.76 25.70
C ASP A 506 -34.53 34.36 25.59
N GLY A 507 -33.62 33.66 24.88
CA GLY A 507 -32.24 34.05 24.68
C GLY A 507 -31.27 33.62 25.78
N THR A 508 -31.72 32.98 26.84
CA THR A 508 -30.85 32.46 27.90
C THR A 508 -30.02 31.31 27.39
N LEU A 509 -28.74 31.22 27.80
CA LEU A 509 -27.84 30.17 27.40
C LEU A 509 -28.26 28.82 28.01
N ASN A 510 -28.50 27.83 27.16
CA ASN A 510 -28.95 26.49 27.56
C ASN A 510 -27.79 25.49 27.66
N THR A 511 -27.09 25.26 26.55
CA THR A 511 -26.05 24.23 26.47
C THR A 511 -24.96 24.69 25.50
N GLY A 512 -23.69 24.43 25.84
CA GLY A 512 -22.55 24.57 24.93
C GLY A 512 -22.23 23.23 24.27
N LEU A 513 -22.14 23.22 22.93
CA LEU A 513 -21.69 22.07 22.16
C LEU A 513 -20.26 22.30 21.69
N PHE A 514 -19.35 21.43 22.09
CA PHE A 514 -17.93 21.48 21.67
C PHE A 514 -17.64 20.35 20.68
N LEU A 515 -17.26 20.71 19.47
CA LEU A 515 -16.78 19.76 18.48
C LEU A 515 -15.25 19.88 18.46
N ILE A 516 -14.55 18.78 18.73
CA ILE A 516 -13.10 18.75 18.88
C ILE A 516 -12.53 17.75 17.90
N ASP A 517 -11.56 18.18 17.10
CA ASP A 517 -10.81 17.27 16.24
C ASP A 517 -9.96 16.33 17.10
N SER A 518 -10.26 15.05 17.08
CA SER A 518 -9.47 14.03 17.78
C SER A 518 -8.15 13.69 17.06
N ASN A 519 -7.88 14.38 15.99
CA ASN A 519 -6.77 14.15 15.08
C ASN A 519 -6.88 12.76 14.39
N ALA A 520 -5.88 12.36 13.58
CA ALA A 520 -5.99 11.09 12.87
C ALA A 520 -4.93 10.09 13.37
N TYR A 521 -3.67 10.33 13.01
CA TYR A 521 -2.55 9.43 13.34
C TYR A 521 -1.35 10.24 13.83
N THR A 522 -0.67 9.73 14.87
CA THR A 522 0.52 10.38 15.46
C THR A 522 1.71 10.42 14.52
N GLY A 523 1.76 9.53 13.56
CA GLY A 523 2.93 9.34 12.74
C GLY A 523 4.09 8.60 13.42
N GLU A 524 3.89 8.01 14.56
CA GLU A 524 4.89 7.19 15.28
C GLU A 524 4.76 5.68 15.00
N GLY A 525 4.07 5.29 13.92
CA GLY A 525 3.87 3.90 13.53
C GLY A 525 2.78 3.74 12.49
N ILE A 526 2.42 2.49 12.16
CA ILE A 526 1.29 2.20 11.27
C ILE A 526 0.01 2.19 12.11
N ASN A 527 -0.93 3.07 11.77
CA ASN A 527 -2.24 3.18 12.42
C ASN A 527 -2.18 3.43 13.94
N VAL A 528 -1.17 4.17 14.41
CA VAL A 528 -1.15 4.66 15.79
C VAL A 528 -2.02 5.92 15.84
N TYR A 529 -3.18 5.82 16.47
CA TYR A 529 -4.12 6.93 16.56
C TYR A 529 -3.55 8.09 17.38
N ASP A 530 -3.80 9.29 16.88
CA ASP A 530 -3.51 10.52 17.62
C ASP A 530 -4.58 10.76 18.69
N TYR A 531 -4.50 11.86 19.44
CA TYR A 531 -5.35 12.16 20.57
C TYR A 531 -5.68 13.66 20.61
N ILE A 532 -6.60 14.05 21.48
CA ILE A 532 -6.92 15.45 21.73
C ILE A 532 -5.82 16.05 22.60
N HIS A 533 -5.07 17.00 22.03
CA HIS A 533 -3.87 17.61 22.63
C HIS A 533 -4.20 18.65 23.70
N ASP A 534 -3.23 18.97 24.57
CA ASP A 534 -3.42 19.89 25.69
C ASP A 534 -3.83 21.32 25.27
N ASP A 535 -3.37 21.81 24.10
CA ASP A 535 -3.78 23.12 23.57
C ASP A 535 -5.27 23.12 23.17
N GLN A 536 -5.81 22.02 22.65
CA GLN A 536 -7.25 21.86 22.39
C GLN A 536 -8.05 21.78 23.70
N VAL A 537 -7.49 21.11 24.71
CA VAL A 537 -8.12 21.00 26.04
C VAL A 537 -8.17 22.36 26.74
N GLU A 538 -7.12 23.18 26.65
CA GLU A 538 -7.12 24.54 27.19
C GLU A 538 -8.09 25.48 26.46
N TRP A 539 -8.19 25.32 25.12
CA TRP A 539 -9.21 26.02 24.35
C TRP A 539 -10.64 25.64 24.79
N TYR A 540 -10.92 24.36 24.95
CA TYR A 540 -12.20 23.87 25.44
C TYR A 540 -12.50 24.43 26.86
N ALA A 541 -11.51 24.35 27.75
CA ALA A 541 -11.67 24.85 29.13
C ALA A 541 -11.96 26.35 29.14
N SER A 542 -11.27 27.14 28.35
CA SER A 542 -11.51 28.58 28.21
C SER A 542 -12.93 28.86 27.69
N GLY A 543 -13.43 28.08 26.74
CA GLY A 543 -14.79 28.19 26.24
C GLY A 543 -15.84 27.91 27.31
N VAL A 544 -15.65 26.85 28.10
CA VAL A 544 -16.52 26.52 29.24
C VAL A 544 -16.50 27.62 30.31
N GLU A 545 -15.34 28.11 30.68
CA GLU A 545 -15.17 29.18 31.66
C GLU A 545 -15.84 30.49 31.19
N GLN A 546 -15.69 30.84 29.91
CA GLN A 546 -16.36 32.02 29.33
C GLN A 546 -17.88 31.87 29.33
N MET A 547 -18.39 30.70 28.92
CA MET A 547 -19.82 30.38 28.91
C MET A 547 -20.44 30.49 30.32
N ASN A 548 -19.76 29.90 31.31
CA ASN A 548 -20.20 29.97 32.72
C ASN A 548 -20.14 31.40 33.28
N ALA A 549 -19.14 32.17 32.91
CA ALA A 549 -19.01 33.57 33.32
C ALA A 549 -20.14 34.46 32.73
N GLU A 550 -20.51 34.23 31.45
CA GLU A 550 -21.62 34.92 30.80
C GLU A 550 -22.96 34.60 31.49
N ALA A 551 -23.20 33.31 31.73
CA ALA A 551 -24.45 32.84 32.36
C ALA A 551 -24.53 33.18 33.86
N GLY A 552 -23.38 33.34 34.54
CA GLY A 552 -23.31 33.55 36.00
C GLY A 552 -23.57 32.26 36.82
N HIS A 553 -23.60 31.13 36.18
CA HIS A 553 -23.72 29.78 36.75
C HIS A 553 -23.09 28.73 35.87
N THR A 554 -22.93 27.50 36.33
CA THR A 554 -22.43 26.39 35.52
C THR A 554 -23.49 26.01 34.48
N VAL A 555 -23.14 26.17 33.21
CA VAL A 555 -23.95 25.80 32.04
C VAL A 555 -23.59 24.40 31.61
N ASN A 556 -24.55 23.60 31.19
CA ASN A 556 -24.32 22.27 30.66
C ASN A 556 -23.51 22.34 29.37
N SER A 557 -22.64 21.37 29.15
CA SER A 557 -21.92 21.18 27.86
C SER A 557 -21.89 19.73 27.42
N LEU A 558 -21.89 19.53 26.08
CA LEU A 558 -21.74 18.25 25.43
C LEU A 558 -20.54 18.34 24.47
N VAL A 559 -19.74 17.29 24.42
CA VAL A 559 -18.53 17.28 23.63
C VAL A 559 -18.58 16.15 22.60
N PHE A 560 -18.20 16.48 21.35
CA PHE A 560 -18.25 15.60 20.19
C PHE A 560 -16.86 15.50 19.56
N PHE A 561 -16.39 14.29 19.33
CA PHE A 561 -15.12 13.98 18.66
C PHE A 561 -15.24 12.62 17.96
N HIS A 562 -14.22 12.22 17.20
CA HIS A 562 -14.29 10.97 16.45
C HIS A 562 -13.66 9.79 17.20
N ILE A 563 -12.33 9.84 17.45
CA ILE A 563 -11.60 8.75 18.10
C ILE A 563 -11.90 8.76 19.61
N PRO A 564 -12.34 7.63 20.19
CA PRO A 564 -12.70 7.58 21.61
C PRO A 564 -11.51 7.87 22.53
N LEU A 565 -11.79 8.47 23.69
CA LEU A 565 -10.82 8.65 24.75
C LEU A 565 -10.52 7.32 25.45
N GLN A 566 -9.36 7.20 26.11
CA GLN A 566 -9.01 6.00 26.90
C GLN A 566 -10.06 5.67 28.00
N GLN A 567 -10.80 6.67 28.46
CA GLN A 567 -11.86 6.49 29.44
C GLN A 567 -13.03 5.62 28.94
N TYR A 568 -13.28 5.58 27.64
CA TYR A 568 -14.24 4.63 27.05
C TYR A 568 -13.77 3.18 27.26
N ARG A 569 -12.47 2.90 27.08
CA ARG A 569 -11.87 1.60 27.38
C ARG A 569 -11.98 1.26 28.86
N THR A 570 -11.60 2.20 29.73
CA THR A 570 -11.68 2.01 31.19
C THR A 570 -13.14 1.75 31.65
N ALA A 571 -14.11 2.53 31.17
CA ALA A 571 -15.50 2.34 31.48
C ALA A 571 -16.04 0.99 31.01
N TYR A 572 -15.66 0.56 29.80
CA TYR A 572 -16.04 -0.74 29.26
C TYR A 572 -15.45 -1.90 30.07
N GLU A 573 -14.18 -1.83 30.48
CA GLU A 573 -13.52 -2.83 31.33
C GLU A 573 -14.16 -2.93 32.70
N LEU A 574 -14.54 -1.80 33.29
CA LEU A 574 -15.28 -1.76 34.56
C LEU A 574 -16.68 -2.36 34.43
N TYR A 575 -17.37 -2.07 33.33
CA TYR A 575 -18.66 -2.66 33.02
C TYR A 575 -18.60 -4.18 32.90
N GLU A 576 -17.63 -4.69 32.12
CA GLU A 576 -17.41 -6.13 31.97
C GLU A 576 -17.02 -6.82 33.29
N ALA A 577 -16.36 -6.10 34.19
CA ALA A 577 -15.99 -6.57 35.53
C ALA A 577 -17.21 -6.52 36.53
N GLY A 578 -18.34 -5.94 36.12
CA GLY A 578 -19.50 -5.77 36.95
C GLY A 578 -19.32 -4.73 38.06
N SER A 579 -18.48 -3.70 37.82
CA SER A 579 -18.23 -2.61 38.76
C SER A 579 -19.42 -1.68 38.88
N ASP A 580 -19.70 -1.19 40.08
CA ASP A 580 -20.71 -0.16 40.39
C ASP A 580 -20.23 1.27 40.10
N GLU A 581 -18.98 1.44 39.66
CA GLU A 581 -18.44 2.73 39.23
C GLU A 581 -18.95 3.17 37.84
N VAL A 582 -19.61 2.29 37.12
CA VAL A 582 -20.16 2.55 35.77
C VAL A 582 -21.63 2.22 35.71
N THR A 583 -22.43 3.15 35.16
CA THR A 583 -23.85 2.93 34.90
C THR A 583 -24.03 2.62 33.39
N TYR A 584 -24.70 1.50 33.09
CA TYR A 584 -25.07 1.13 31.72
C TYR A 584 -26.44 1.69 31.36
N PHE A 585 -26.58 2.24 30.16
CA PHE A 585 -27.84 2.73 29.62
C PHE A 585 -28.37 1.88 28.48
N PHE A 586 -27.59 1.71 27.41
CA PHE A 586 -27.99 0.91 26.24
C PHE A 586 -26.80 0.51 25.37
N GLY A 587 -27.08 -0.27 24.34
CA GLY A 587 -26.14 -0.65 23.31
C GLY A 587 -25.18 -1.77 23.69
N GLU A 588 -24.24 -2.06 22.81
CA GLU A 588 -23.27 -3.13 22.99
C GLU A 588 -21.89 -2.74 22.42
N ASN A 589 -20.87 -3.40 22.90
CA ASN A 589 -19.56 -3.40 22.27
C ASN A 589 -19.47 -4.63 21.38
N GLY A 590 -19.76 -4.45 20.09
CA GLY A 590 -19.75 -5.50 19.07
C GLY A 590 -18.41 -5.71 18.41
N GLU A 591 -17.38 -4.94 18.78
CA GLU A 591 -16.06 -5.01 18.15
C GLU A 591 -15.43 -6.39 18.37
N LYS A 592 -14.98 -7.00 17.23
CA LYS A 592 -14.40 -8.35 17.19
C LYS A 592 -12.88 -8.34 17.20
N MET A 593 -12.27 -7.17 17.13
CA MET A 593 -10.83 -6.98 17.21
C MET A 593 -10.30 -7.31 18.62
N ILE A 594 -8.96 -7.42 18.73
CA ILE A 594 -8.30 -7.64 20.03
C ILE A 594 -8.60 -6.47 20.97
N ASP A 595 -8.51 -5.26 20.44
CA ASP A 595 -8.89 -4.05 21.17
C ASP A 595 -10.38 -3.79 20.97
N LYS A 596 -11.13 -3.86 22.04
CA LYS A 596 -12.58 -3.63 22.07
C LYS A 596 -12.96 -2.16 21.97
N VAL A 597 -12.02 -1.28 22.26
CA VAL A 597 -12.08 0.17 22.14
C VAL A 597 -10.79 0.63 21.47
N CYS A 598 -10.89 1.05 20.20
CA CYS A 598 -9.76 1.48 19.39
C CYS A 598 -9.42 2.95 19.67
N CYS A 599 -8.94 3.27 20.85
CA CYS A 599 -8.52 4.61 21.24
C CYS A 599 -6.99 4.78 21.07
N SER A 600 -6.52 6.04 21.17
CA SER A 600 -5.09 6.34 21.20
C SER A 600 -4.38 5.68 22.40
N ASP A 601 -3.12 5.31 22.19
CA ASP A 601 -2.22 4.90 23.28
C ASP A 601 -1.70 6.09 24.12
N TYR A 602 -1.86 7.32 23.58
CA TYR A 602 -1.50 8.56 24.27
C TYR A 602 -2.69 9.09 25.07
N PRO A 603 -2.48 9.43 26.37
CA PRO A 603 -3.58 9.95 27.18
C PRO A 603 -3.89 11.39 26.82
N SER A 604 -5.18 11.72 26.76
CA SER A 604 -5.67 13.09 26.69
C SER A 604 -6.11 13.56 28.08
N SER A 605 -5.81 14.80 28.42
CA SER A 605 -6.27 15.43 29.68
C SER A 605 -7.72 15.91 29.63
N LEU A 606 -8.42 15.77 28.50
CA LEU A 606 -9.79 16.32 28.30
C LEU A 606 -10.79 15.82 29.33
N PHE A 607 -10.81 14.52 29.62
CA PHE A 607 -11.78 13.95 30.58
C PHE A 607 -11.58 14.49 31.99
N ASP A 608 -10.36 14.53 32.46
CA ASP A 608 -10.03 15.03 33.80
C ASP A 608 -10.33 16.52 33.90
N ARG A 609 -10.03 17.29 32.84
CA ARG A 609 -10.35 18.72 32.80
C ARG A 609 -11.87 18.98 32.77
N ALA A 610 -12.64 18.14 32.07
CA ALA A 610 -14.10 18.21 32.07
C ALA A 610 -14.71 17.95 33.48
N LEU A 611 -14.16 16.97 34.20
CA LEU A 611 -14.54 16.70 35.58
C LEU A 611 -14.24 17.89 36.49
N GLU A 612 -13.07 18.54 36.38
CA GLU A 612 -12.69 19.71 37.15
C GLU A 612 -13.64 20.89 36.92
N LEU A 613 -14.05 21.15 35.69
CA LEU A 613 -14.94 22.23 35.30
C LEU A 613 -16.39 21.96 35.71
N GLY A 614 -16.79 20.71 35.78
CA GLY A 614 -18.11 20.30 36.22
C GLY A 614 -19.27 20.73 35.30
N SER A 615 -18.98 21.13 34.08
CA SER A 615 -19.91 21.61 33.06
C SER A 615 -20.37 20.50 32.10
N THR A 616 -19.45 19.60 31.73
CA THR A 616 -19.71 18.58 30.72
C THR A 616 -20.39 17.36 31.31
N SER A 617 -21.55 17.02 30.75
CA SER A 617 -22.35 15.87 31.15
C SER A 617 -22.34 14.70 30.15
N GLY A 618 -21.84 14.92 28.91
CA GLY A 618 -21.79 13.88 27.87
C GLY A 618 -20.68 14.04 26.89
N PHE A 619 -20.04 12.92 26.54
CA PHE A 619 -19.10 12.77 25.45
C PHE A 619 -19.66 11.83 24.38
N PHE A 620 -19.52 12.20 23.11
CA PHE A 620 -20.02 11.47 21.96
C PHE A 620 -18.88 11.24 20.95
N CYS A 621 -18.69 9.98 20.54
CA CYS A 621 -17.67 9.61 19.57
C CYS A 621 -18.21 8.65 18.48
N GLY A 622 -17.38 8.35 17.47
CA GLY A 622 -17.60 7.33 16.44
C GLY A 622 -16.47 6.32 16.43
N HIS A 623 -15.91 6.04 15.23
CA HIS A 623 -14.69 5.30 14.98
C HIS A 623 -14.80 3.77 15.08
N ASP A 624 -15.35 3.23 16.15
CA ASP A 624 -15.53 1.78 16.35
C ASP A 624 -16.90 1.35 15.80
N HIS A 625 -16.94 0.91 14.54
CA HIS A 625 -18.18 0.73 13.77
C HIS A 625 -19.17 -0.29 14.36
N TYR A 626 -18.71 -1.19 15.20
CA TYR A 626 -19.55 -2.21 15.85
C TYR A 626 -19.94 -1.84 17.28
N ASN A 627 -19.49 -0.67 17.77
CA ASN A 627 -19.80 -0.18 19.10
C ASN A 627 -20.92 0.85 19.02
N ASN A 628 -21.92 0.69 19.87
CA ASN A 628 -23.04 1.64 20.04
C ASN A 628 -23.45 1.78 21.51
N MET A 629 -22.52 1.44 22.40
CA MET A 629 -22.74 1.41 23.84
C MET A 629 -22.73 2.81 24.45
N SER A 630 -23.62 3.05 25.44
CA SER A 630 -23.62 4.24 26.26
C SER A 630 -23.46 3.86 27.72
N LEU A 631 -22.41 4.37 28.35
CA LEU A 631 -22.02 4.17 29.75
C LEU A 631 -21.85 5.52 30.43
N GLU A 632 -22.17 5.62 31.73
CA GLU A 632 -21.74 6.76 32.52
C GLU A 632 -20.58 6.37 33.44
N TYR A 633 -19.54 7.17 33.42
CA TYR A 633 -18.36 7.02 34.25
C TYR A 633 -18.01 8.33 34.92
N LYS A 634 -17.94 8.33 36.24
CA LYS A 634 -17.67 9.51 37.07
C LYS A 634 -18.62 10.70 36.80
N GLY A 635 -19.87 10.43 36.46
CA GLY A 635 -20.88 11.44 36.20
C GLY A 635 -20.86 12.05 34.78
N ILE A 636 -20.02 11.56 33.89
CA ILE A 636 -20.01 11.92 32.47
C ILE A 636 -20.49 10.71 31.65
N ARG A 637 -21.49 10.92 30.80
CA ARG A 637 -22.00 9.89 29.91
C ARG A 637 -21.11 9.75 28.67
N LEU A 638 -20.57 8.55 28.43
CA LEU A 638 -19.71 8.19 27.34
C LEU A 638 -20.53 7.39 26.33
N THR A 639 -20.78 7.95 25.15
CA THR A 639 -21.65 7.34 24.13
C THR A 639 -20.93 7.16 22.82
N TYR A 640 -20.97 5.94 22.29
CA TYR A 640 -20.65 5.68 20.89
C TYR A 640 -21.86 5.99 20.02
N GLY A 641 -21.63 6.70 18.91
CA GLY A 641 -22.58 6.85 17.84
C GLY A 641 -22.77 5.56 17.05
N MET A 642 -23.98 5.31 16.56
CA MET A 642 -24.24 4.21 15.64
C MET A 642 -23.64 4.52 14.26
N SER A 643 -22.77 3.65 13.76
CA SER A 643 -22.17 3.80 12.43
C SER A 643 -23.19 3.66 11.31
N ILE A 644 -23.15 4.53 10.31
CA ILE A 644 -23.94 4.40 9.08
C ILE A 644 -23.30 3.42 8.10
N ASP A 645 -22.04 3.31 8.07
CA ASP A 645 -21.15 2.61 7.14
C ASP A 645 -21.76 1.48 6.27
N TYR A 646 -21.78 1.69 4.95
CA TYR A 646 -22.09 0.69 3.93
C TYR A 646 -20.90 0.32 3.06
N LEU A 647 -19.72 0.94 3.27
CA LEU A 647 -18.58 0.84 2.36
C LEU A 647 -17.38 0.13 2.96
N VAL A 648 -17.08 0.34 4.25
CA VAL A 648 -15.78 0.00 4.86
C VAL A 648 -15.80 -1.35 5.56
N MET A 649 -16.73 -1.56 6.49
CA MET A 649 -16.77 -2.77 7.31
C MET A 649 -17.77 -3.81 6.77
N PRO A 650 -17.24 -4.89 6.13
CA PRO A 650 -18.11 -5.96 5.65
C PRO A 650 -18.71 -6.72 6.85
N GLY A 651 -20.02 -6.84 6.88
CA GLY A 651 -20.74 -7.56 7.93
C GLY A 651 -21.72 -6.70 8.71
N ILE A 652 -21.49 -5.41 8.88
CA ILE A 652 -22.51 -4.46 9.32
C ILE A 652 -23.71 -4.47 8.34
N GLU A 653 -23.48 -4.73 7.05
CA GLU A 653 -24.58 -4.89 6.08
C GLU A 653 -25.66 -5.88 6.48
N ASN A 654 -25.31 -6.90 7.25
CA ASN A 654 -26.20 -7.97 7.67
C ASN A 654 -26.76 -7.77 9.09
N ASP A 655 -26.23 -6.79 9.82
CA ASP A 655 -26.65 -6.45 11.17
C ASP A 655 -27.13 -5.00 11.24
N THR A 656 -28.34 -4.80 10.77
CA THR A 656 -28.98 -3.48 10.71
C THR A 656 -29.32 -2.91 12.07
N THR A 657 -29.28 -3.70 13.15
CA THR A 657 -29.49 -3.22 14.52
C THR A 657 -28.36 -2.32 15.00
N GLN A 658 -27.18 -2.42 14.39
CA GLN A 658 -26.01 -1.59 14.70
C GLN A 658 -25.93 -0.30 13.86
N ARG A 659 -26.75 -0.15 12.81
CA ARG A 659 -26.88 1.08 12.06
C ARG A 659 -27.99 1.94 12.61
N GLY A 660 -27.71 3.23 12.71
CA GLY A 660 -28.70 4.17 13.20
C GLY A 660 -28.11 5.52 13.55
N ALA A 661 -28.69 6.15 14.54
CA ALA A 661 -28.25 7.42 15.08
C ALA A 661 -28.62 7.54 16.55
N GLU A 662 -28.05 8.51 17.25
CA GLU A 662 -28.47 8.94 18.55
C GLU A 662 -29.25 10.26 18.43
N LEU A 663 -30.44 10.31 19.04
CA LEU A 663 -31.24 11.51 19.20
C LEU A 663 -31.02 12.09 20.58
N ILE A 664 -30.42 13.26 20.66
CA ILE A 664 -30.24 14.05 21.88
C ILE A 664 -31.32 15.11 21.89
N THR A 665 -32.08 15.17 22.96
CA THR A 665 -33.08 16.23 23.18
C THR A 665 -32.65 17.10 24.35
N LEU A 666 -32.34 18.37 24.09
CA LEU A 666 -32.04 19.36 25.10
C LEU A 666 -33.39 19.99 25.55
N HIS A 667 -33.62 20.09 26.86
CA HIS A 667 -34.81 20.70 27.43
C HIS A 667 -34.51 22.13 27.91
N GLY A 668 -35.56 22.94 28.03
CA GLY A 668 -35.43 24.34 28.44
C GLY A 668 -34.75 24.58 29.80
N ASP A 669 -34.71 23.58 30.68
CA ASP A 669 -34.02 23.61 31.98
C ASP A 669 -32.55 23.13 31.90
N SER A 670 -31.98 22.97 30.69
CA SER A 670 -30.66 22.46 30.42
C SER A 670 -30.42 20.98 30.75
N SER A 671 -31.48 20.25 31.14
CA SER A 671 -31.41 18.78 31.15
C SER A 671 -31.45 18.22 29.72
N TRP A 672 -31.07 16.96 29.54
CA TRP A 672 -31.13 16.34 28.25
C TRP A 672 -31.40 14.84 28.32
N ASP A 673 -32.09 14.35 27.29
CA ASP A 673 -32.36 12.94 27.05
C ASP A 673 -31.60 12.43 25.86
N LEU A 674 -31.31 11.11 25.83
CA LEU A 674 -30.64 10.43 24.77
C LEU A 674 -31.36 9.13 24.40
N VAL A 675 -31.74 9.02 23.15
CA VAL A 675 -32.42 7.83 22.63
C VAL A 675 -31.63 7.30 21.42
N GLN A 676 -31.37 6.00 21.40
CA GLN A 676 -30.80 5.33 20.27
C GLN A 676 -31.89 4.99 19.24
N ILE A 677 -31.63 5.29 17.95
CA ILE A 677 -32.57 5.07 16.83
C ILE A 677 -31.94 4.09 15.84
N PRO A 678 -32.07 2.78 16.07
CA PRO A 678 -31.63 1.80 15.05
C PRO A 678 -32.45 1.90 13.78
N LEU A 679 -31.84 1.77 12.61
CA LEU A 679 -32.57 1.77 11.33
C LEU A 679 -33.67 0.72 11.27
N THR A 680 -33.52 -0.43 11.91
CA THR A 680 -34.53 -1.48 12.01
C THR A 680 -35.76 -1.06 12.81
N SER A 681 -35.69 0.02 13.60
CA SER A 681 -36.83 0.52 14.34
C SER A 681 -37.73 1.46 13.53
N ILE A 682 -37.23 1.93 12.37
CA ILE A 682 -37.96 2.88 11.51
C ILE A 682 -38.34 2.28 10.15
N GLU A 683 -37.80 1.10 9.79
CA GLU A 683 -38.27 0.28 8.65
C GLU A 683 -39.58 -0.41 9.04
#